data_c2d50d675b732ff860b48160bba8c273
#
_entry.id   c2d50d675b732ff860b48160bba8c273
#
_cell.length_a   1.000
_cell.length_b   1.000
_cell.length_c   1.000
_cell.angle_alpha   90.00
_cell.angle_beta   90.00
_cell.angle_gamma   90.00
#
_symmetry.space_group_name_H-M   'P 1'
#
loop_
_entity.id
_entity.type
_entity.pdbx_description
1 polymer ?
#
loop_
_entity_poly.entity_id
_entity_poly.type
_entity_poly.pdbx_seq_one_letter_code
_entity_poly.pdbx_strand_id
1 'polypeptide(L)'
;MPELIVHFHKPADWADTVYIHYWNSYPHAQGSAWPGVAMTAEADGWFSYRLVGVQSANLVFNDQHGAQTADLWRERSGYYANGQWHDSPSAAATSTVAAHQPPAREAAPTPSTRYPVTPTGNDFREETIYFLLTARFYEGDPSISFFCRDRLKFNRETGQPEDPHWRGDFKGLIQRLDYIRDLGFTAIWITPPVENRSGLDYHGYHAYDWTRIDPRLESPDATYQNLIDEAHQRGIKIIQDVVVNHSCQYGIRGKVHIDHLPIKYYVPQGSEQGRVNHGPYQGSLGNYAWPNRDDIDNPVAPDWYKERHHRDPDGVEPLVDPKTGETVPKPGYNPGRFFGIDANNLDPEWYMQHGFICGGDWESAAVQLKHIAGDCINLATERQNVKDYLIGSINRYLDMGVDALRIDTVKHVPRDNLLEYVNAWKAHKPGLFVFGENLVKGYGFGDLGHGDNGPSFIRPWWYTRLGHDPRDPNSGGDSGFAVLDFGLFSTFRDNLSRGSFGGVKAVLDMDWIFGDPSTLVTFLQNHDVGPDNDFRFRFKGEQWMAAAAYNLLWTARGIPCLYYGEEIEFMKGAPQDVISNDDTLDTTGRAYFGDHLTNERIGQTQSNPLYQHIKRLNQIRRAIPTLQKGPMSHVNEWGSGLSFVRDFNNGESYAVVGLTIGGGQDISVGGIHNGHYRDAVTGNEITVHHGQISFHVQGNSAGIYVLDGPGKIGVDGAYLR
;
A
#
# COMPACT_ATOMS: atom_id res chain seq x y z
N MET A 1 -11.93 9.39 37.31
CA MET A 1 -10.97 8.52 36.59
C MET A 1 -11.78 7.75 35.59
N PRO A 2 -11.29 7.59 34.37
CA PRO A 2 -11.96 6.77 33.37
C PRO A 2 -12.11 5.33 33.90
N GLU A 3 -13.12 4.65 33.42
CA GLU A 3 -13.45 3.32 33.89
C GLU A 3 -14.11 2.52 32.78
N LEU A 4 -13.60 1.31 32.53
CA LEU A 4 -14.15 0.38 31.55
C LEU A 4 -14.69 -0.86 32.30
N ILE A 5 -16.01 -1.07 32.25
CA ILE A 5 -16.65 -2.26 32.83
C ILE A 5 -17.08 -3.16 31.69
N VAL A 6 -16.59 -4.39 31.69
CA VAL A 6 -16.94 -5.40 30.71
C VAL A 6 -17.67 -6.54 31.35
N HIS A 7 -18.75 -6.97 30.72
CA HIS A 7 -19.56 -8.13 31.13
C HIS A 7 -19.45 -9.19 30.05
N PHE A 8 -19.28 -10.43 30.43
CA PHE A 8 -19.17 -11.58 29.53
C PHE A 8 -20.21 -12.61 29.91
N HIS A 9 -21.02 -13.04 28.95
CA HIS A 9 -21.95 -14.16 29.14
C HIS A 9 -21.25 -15.46 28.78
N LYS A 10 -21.05 -16.31 29.78
CA LYS A 10 -20.31 -17.57 29.66
C LYS A 10 -21.09 -18.56 28.79
N PRO A 11 -20.51 -19.16 27.74
CA PRO A 11 -21.08 -20.29 27.05
C PRO A 11 -21.25 -21.49 28.00
N ALA A 12 -22.26 -22.34 27.75
CA ALA A 12 -22.61 -23.44 28.64
C ALA A 12 -21.54 -24.53 28.77
N ASP A 13 -20.67 -24.63 27.75
CA ASP A 13 -19.57 -25.60 27.65
C ASP A 13 -18.25 -25.12 28.30
N TRP A 14 -18.21 -23.88 28.82
CA TRP A 14 -17.05 -23.36 29.52
C TRP A 14 -17.05 -23.78 31.01
N ALA A 15 -15.86 -23.80 31.60
CA ALA A 15 -15.68 -24.03 33.03
C ALA A 15 -16.42 -22.98 33.89
N ASP A 16 -16.63 -23.27 35.18
CA ASP A 16 -17.40 -22.39 36.06
C ASP A 16 -16.74 -21.06 36.41
N THR A 17 -15.44 -20.94 36.18
CA THR A 17 -14.70 -19.70 36.42
C THR A 17 -14.24 -19.11 35.09
N VAL A 18 -14.50 -17.81 34.88
CA VAL A 18 -14.08 -17.06 33.72
C VAL A 18 -12.96 -16.08 34.12
N TYR A 19 -11.98 -15.99 33.29
CA TYR A 19 -10.85 -15.06 33.42
C TYR A 19 -10.84 -14.05 32.30
N ILE A 20 -10.37 -12.86 32.61
CA ILE A 20 -10.09 -11.82 31.60
C ILE A 20 -8.59 -11.56 31.56
N HIS A 21 -8.01 -11.73 30.38
CA HIS A 21 -6.69 -11.21 30.07
C HIS A 21 -6.86 -9.93 29.28
N TYR A 22 -6.16 -8.85 29.69
CA TYR A 22 -6.23 -7.57 29.02
C TYR A 22 -4.83 -6.96 28.88
N TRP A 23 -4.64 -6.21 27.79
CA TRP A 23 -3.38 -5.54 27.47
C TRP A 23 -3.66 -4.29 26.62
N ASN A 24 -2.60 -3.50 26.33
CA ASN A 24 -2.70 -2.27 25.55
C ASN A 24 -3.80 -1.31 26.05
N SER A 25 -3.96 -1.22 27.36
CA SER A 25 -4.96 -0.32 27.92
C SER A 25 -4.55 1.16 27.77
N TYR A 26 -5.53 2.03 27.54
CA TYR A 26 -5.37 3.47 27.44
C TYR A 26 -6.11 4.17 28.60
N PRO A 27 -5.61 5.26 29.19
CA PRO A 27 -4.43 6.05 28.85
C PRO A 27 -3.11 5.50 29.39
N HIS A 28 -3.12 4.54 30.24
CA HIS A 28 -1.92 3.92 30.81
C HIS A 28 -1.83 2.47 30.32
N ALA A 29 -0.72 2.12 29.70
CA ALA A 29 -0.46 0.77 29.22
C ALA A 29 -0.34 -0.20 30.41
N GLN A 30 -1.48 -0.63 30.94
CA GLN A 30 -1.60 -1.68 31.94
C GLN A 30 -2.09 -2.97 31.27
N GLY A 31 -1.67 -4.10 31.81
CA GLY A 31 -2.10 -5.41 31.36
C GLY A 31 -2.07 -6.42 32.51
N SER A 32 -2.79 -7.51 32.34
CA SER A 32 -2.68 -8.67 33.22
C SER A 32 -1.66 -9.66 32.66
N ALA A 33 -0.99 -10.41 33.53
CA ALA A 33 -0.23 -11.58 33.07
C ALA A 33 -1.19 -12.66 32.59
N TRP A 34 -0.82 -13.40 31.55
CA TRP A 34 -1.59 -14.56 31.10
C TRP A 34 -1.65 -15.64 32.21
N PRO A 35 -2.78 -16.31 32.42
CA PRO A 35 -4.06 -16.31 31.69
C PRO A 35 -5.06 -15.21 32.07
N GLY A 36 -4.69 -14.24 32.89
CA GLY A 36 -5.53 -13.11 33.24
C GLY A 36 -6.01 -13.13 34.70
N VAL A 37 -7.01 -12.33 34.99
CA VAL A 37 -7.60 -12.14 36.32
C VAL A 37 -9.01 -12.77 36.32
N ALA A 38 -9.36 -13.45 37.41
CA ALA A 38 -10.70 -14.01 37.56
C ALA A 38 -11.76 -12.91 37.56
N MET A 39 -12.81 -13.11 36.79
CA MET A 39 -13.96 -12.21 36.74
C MET A 39 -14.93 -12.50 37.86
N THR A 40 -15.73 -11.51 38.26
CA THR A 40 -16.76 -11.64 39.26
C THR A 40 -18.01 -12.24 38.62
N ALA A 41 -18.50 -13.37 39.14
CA ALA A 41 -19.74 -13.98 38.71
C ALA A 41 -20.95 -13.09 39.08
N GLU A 42 -21.88 -12.97 38.15
CA GLU A 42 -23.16 -12.27 38.29
C GLU A 42 -24.33 -13.25 38.06
N ALA A 43 -25.55 -12.78 38.10
CA ALA A 43 -26.73 -13.60 37.83
C ALA A 43 -26.78 -14.05 36.35
N ASP A 44 -27.50 -15.16 36.09
CA ASP A 44 -27.86 -15.63 34.76
C ASP A 44 -26.65 -15.90 33.80
N GLY A 45 -25.53 -16.37 34.36
CA GLY A 45 -24.37 -16.78 33.58
C GLY A 45 -23.46 -15.63 33.12
N TRP A 46 -23.69 -14.44 33.65
CA TRP A 46 -22.84 -13.29 33.40
C TRP A 46 -21.65 -13.25 34.36
N PHE A 47 -20.57 -12.68 33.87
CA PHE A 47 -19.33 -12.38 34.60
C PHE A 47 -18.89 -10.95 34.28
N SER A 48 -18.41 -10.21 35.27
CA SER A 48 -17.92 -8.84 35.04
C SER A 48 -16.52 -8.60 35.56
N TYR A 49 -15.88 -7.64 34.93
CA TYR A 49 -14.58 -7.12 35.40
C TYR A 49 -14.54 -5.62 35.19
N ARG A 50 -13.95 -4.95 36.20
CA ARG A 50 -13.83 -3.48 36.23
C ARG A 50 -12.39 -3.03 36.08
N LEU A 51 -12.09 -2.37 34.97
CA LEU A 51 -10.80 -1.80 34.64
C LEU A 51 -10.78 -0.32 35.07
N VAL A 52 -10.24 -0.06 36.24
CA VAL A 52 -10.18 1.29 36.80
C VAL A 52 -9.03 2.06 36.19
N GLY A 53 -9.27 3.31 35.78
CA GLY A 53 -8.25 4.14 35.10
C GLY A 53 -8.10 3.84 33.60
N VAL A 54 -8.93 2.99 33.05
CA VAL A 54 -8.85 2.51 31.66
C VAL A 54 -10.05 3.04 30.86
N GLN A 55 -9.77 3.59 29.68
CA GLN A 55 -10.78 4.01 28.70
C GLN A 55 -11.01 2.94 27.63
N SER A 56 -9.93 2.28 27.20
CA SER A 56 -9.98 1.20 26.21
C SER A 56 -8.91 0.15 26.49
N ALA A 57 -9.15 -1.08 26.09
CA ALA A 57 -8.19 -2.18 26.19
C ALA A 57 -8.48 -3.26 25.17
N ASN A 58 -7.44 -4.02 24.80
CA ASN A 58 -7.58 -5.34 24.22
C ASN A 58 -7.87 -6.32 25.33
N LEU A 59 -8.72 -7.32 25.06
CA LEU A 59 -9.08 -8.32 26.06
C LEU A 59 -9.45 -9.66 25.44
N VAL A 60 -9.25 -10.73 26.20
CA VAL A 60 -9.68 -12.09 25.93
C VAL A 60 -10.37 -12.62 27.16
N PHE A 61 -11.53 -13.23 26.98
CA PHE A 61 -12.15 -14.05 28.01
C PHE A 61 -11.72 -15.51 27.83
N ASN A 62 -11.36 -16.19 28.91
CA ASN A 62 -10.95 -17.60 28.87
C ASN A 62 -11.37 -18.34 30.14
N ASP A 63 -11.39 -19.68 30.07
CA ASP A 63 -11.76 -20.54 31.19
C ASP A 63 -10.59 -21.31 31.82
N GLN A 64 -9.36 -21.06 31.34
CA GLN A 64 -8.13 -21.78 31.68
C GLN A 64 -8.13 -23.29 31.36
N HIS A 65 -9.16 -23.80 30.69
CA HIS A 65 -9.29 -25.20 30.31
C HIS A 65 -9.27 -25.42 28.79
N GLY A 66 -8.89 -24.39 28.07
CA GLY A 66 -8.71 -24.42 26.61
C GLY A 66 -9.76 -23.66 25.81
N ALA A 67 -10.83 -23.19 26.46
CA ALA A 67 -11.81 -22.34 25.82
C ALA A 67 -11.46 -20.87 26.05
N GLN A 68 -11.48 -20.09 24.96
CA GLN A 68 -11.25 -18.65 24.97
C GLN A 68 -11.97 -17.96 23.83
N THR A 69 -12.23 -16.65 23.98
CA THR A 69 -12.68 -15.80 22.85
C THR A 69 -11.51 -15.50 21.94
N ALA A 70 -11.80 -14.99 20.74
CA ALA A 70 -10.84 -14.23 19.99
C ALA A 70 -10.41 -12.98 20.76
N ASP A 71 -9.33 -12.35 20.31
CA ASP A 71 -8.90 -11.06 20.82
C ASP A 71 -9.97 -10.00 20.54
N LEU A 72 -10.43 -9.37 21.60
CA LEU A 72 -11.46 -8.35 21.55
C LEU A 72 -10.85 -7.01 21.90
N TRP A 73 -11.39 -5.96 21.31
CA TRP A 73 -11.05 -4.59 21.69
C TRP A 73 -12.31 -3.87 22.19
N ARG A 74 -12.16 -3.05 23.24
CA ARG A 74 -13.28 -2.31 23.81
C ARG A 74 -12.85 -0.93 24.32
N GLU A 75 -13.67 0.10 23.98
CA GLU A 75 -13.45 1.49 24.39
C GLU A 75 -14.58 2.05 25.26
N ARG A 76 -15.63 1.26 25.50
CA ARG A 76 -16.78 1.65 26.35
C ARG A 76 -17.29 0.44 27.10
N SER A 77 -17.85 0.65 28.29
CA SER A 77 -18.49 -0.43 29.05
C SER A 77 -19.58 -1.12 28.24
N GLY A 78 -19.76 -2.44 28.44
CA GLY A 78 -20.75 -3.19 27.68
C GLY A 78 -20.77 -4.67 27.98
N TYR A 79 -21.65 -5.39 27.31
CA TYR A 79 -22.01 -6.79 27.52
C TYR A 79 -21.60 -7.61 26.28
N TYR A 80 -20.74 -8.60 26.46
CA TYR A 80 -20.30 -9.49 25.37
C TYR A 80 -21.00 -10.85 25.52
N ALA A 81 -21.79 -11.20 24.50
CA ALA A 81 -22.51 -12.48 24.43
C ALA A 81 -22.64 -12.92 22.97
N ASN A 82 -22.57 -14.24 22.75
CA ASN A 82 -22.76 -14.83 21.41
C ASN A 82 -21.88 -14.23 20.33
N GLY A 83 -20.62 -13.86 20.68
CA GLY A 83 -19.66 -13.29 19.73
C GLY A 83 -19.83 -11.78 19.45
N GLN A 84 -20.72 -11.08 20.14
CA GLN A 84 -21.04 -9.68 19.88
C GLN A 84 -21.15 -8.84 21.16
N TRP A 85 -20.88 -7.53 21.01
CA TRP A 85 -21.06 -6.55 22.05
C TRP A 85 -22.47 -5.95 22.05
N HIS A 86 -23.06 -5.79 23.24
CA HIS A 86 -24.38 -5.20 23.48
C HIS A 86 -24.29 -4.08 24.53
N ASP A 87 -25.21 -3.15 24.50
CA ASP A 87 -25.26 -2.03 25.44
C ASP A 87 -26.03 -2.38 26.73
N SER A 88 -26.74 -3.51 26.76
CA SER A 88 -27.45 -4.02 27.93
C SER A 88 -27.57 -5.55 27.94
N PRO A 89 -27.76 -6.18 29.13
CA PRO A 89 -27.96 -7.62 29.19
C PRO A 89 -29.27 -8.09 28.52
N SER A 90 -30.30 -7.27 28.49
CA SER A 90 -31.57 -7.56 27.80
C SER A 90 -31.43 -7.54 26.28
N ALA A 91 -30.58 -6.70 25.74
CA ALA A 91 -30.26 -6.73 24.30
C ALA A 91 -29.51 -8.01 23.91
N ALA A 92 -28.68 -8.53 24.80
CA ALA A 92 -28.00 -9.81 24.61
C ALA A 92 -28.92 -11.01 24.69
N ALA A 93 -29.94 -10.96 25.56
CA ALA A 93 -30.91 -12.07 25.77
C ALA A 93 -31.94 -12.21 24.62
N THR A 94 -32.20 -11.14 23.86
CA THR A 94 -33.06 -11.17 22.66
C THR A 94 -32.35 -11.64 21.40
N SER A 95 -31.04 -11.82 21.46
CA SER A 95 -30.22 -12.38 20.42
C SER A 95 -30.20 -13.92 20.44
N THR A 96 -31.36 -14.55 20.51
CA THR A 96 -31.49 -15.95 20.13
C THR A 96 -31.25 -16.02 18.63
N VAL A 97 -30.27 -16.84 18.24
CA VAL A 97 -29.91 -17.17 16.89
C VAL A 97 -31.14 -17.45 16.02
N ALA A 98 -31.78 -16.40 15.51
CA ALA A 98 -32.27 -16.47 14.16
C ALA A 98 -31.00 -16.34 13.32
N ALA A 99 -30.64 -17.41 12.60
CA ALA A 99 -29.75 -17.26 11.49
C ALA A 99 -30.23 -16.01 10.74
N HIS A 100 -29.49 -14.91 10.86
CA HIS A 100 -29.74 -13.73 10.05
C HIS A 100 -29.49 -14.21 8.63
N GLN A 101 -30.56 -14.62 7.97
CA GLN A 101 -30.60 -14.40 6.52
C GLN A 101 -30.44 -12.89 6.40
N PRO A 102 -29.36 -12.41 5.81
CA PRO A 102 -29.26 -11.00 5.47
C PRO A 102 -30.56 -10.64 4.76
N PRO A 103 -31.12 -9.44 5.00
CA PRO A 103 -32.29 -8.99 4.26
C PRO A 103 -32.01 -9.30 2.79
N ALA A 104 -33.00 -9.88 2.09
CA ALA A 104 -32.83 -10.31 0.71
C ALA A 104 -32.18 -9.12 -0.03
N ARG A 105 -30.88 -9.20 -0.23
CA ARG A 105 -30.14 -8.27 -1.06
C ARG A 105 -30.86 -8.29 -2.39
N GLU A 106 -31.18 -7.11 -2.93
CA GLU A 106 -31.32 -7.00 -4.39
C GLU A 106 -30.19 -7.82 -4.98
N ALA A 107 -30.53 -8.85 -5.74
CA ALA A 107 -29.55 -9.80 -6.25
C ALA A 107 -28.39 -9.02 -6.82
N ALA A 108 -27.21 -9.16 -6.18
CA ALA A 108 -25.99 -8.59 -6.73
C ALA A 108 -25.98 -8.99 -8.21
N PRO A 109 -25.72 -8.08 -9.14
CA PRO A 109 -25.75 -8.40 -10.56
C PRO A 109 -24.92 -9.67 -10.74
N THR A 110 -25.55 -10.69 -11.32
CA THR A 110 -24.94 -12.01 -11.53
C THR A 110 -23.54 -11.77 -12.09
N PRO A 111 -22.47 -12.30 -11.47
CA PRO A 111 -21.12 -12.07 -11.95
C PRO A 111 -21.13 -12.34 -13.44
N SER A 112 -20.72 -11.37 -14.23
CA SER A 112 -20.67 -11.51 -15.68
C SER A 112 -19.88 -12.78 -15.98
N THR A 113 -20.53 -13.80 -16.51
CA THR A 113 -19.91 -15.08 -16.91
C THR A 113 -18.97 -14.94 -18.09
N ARG A 114 -18.64 -13.70 -18.48
CA ARG A 114 -17.71 -13.40 -19.57
C ARG A 114 -16.28 -13.89 -19.33
N TYR A 115 -15.89 -14.02 -18.07
CA TYR A 115 -14.57 -14.56 -17.71
C TYR A 115 -14.77 -15.49 -16.51
N PRO A 116 -14.43 -16.78 -16.65
CA PRO A 116 -14.41 -17.65 -15.49
C PRO A 116 -13.40 -17.03 -14.50
N VAL A 117 -13.90 -16.59 -13.34
CA VAL A 117 -13.06 -16.28 -12.22
C VAL A 117 -12.50 -17.64 -11.78
N THR A 118 -11.31 -17.95 -12.23
CA THR A 118 -10.58 -19.09 -11.70
C THR A 118 -10.31 -18.75 -10.24
N PRO A 119 -10.67 -19.59 -9.26
CA PRO A 119 -10.25 -19.37 -7.89
C PRO A 119 -8.75 -19.19 -7.92
N THR A 120 -8.28 -18.01 -7.59
CA THR A 120 -6.86 -17.74 -7.52
C THR A 120 -6.31 -18.64 -6.43
N GLY A 121 -5.36 -19.50 -6.78
CA GLY A 121 -4.64 -20.33 -5.81
C GLY A 121 -3.89 -19.46 -4.79
N ASN A 122 -3.17 -20.08 -3.87
CA ASN A 122 -2.32 -19.33 -2.91
C ASN A 122 -1.01 -18.80 -3.55
N ASP A 123 -0.77 -19.11 -4.83
CA ASP A 123 0.42 -18.65 -5.56
C ASP A 123 0.17 -17.26 -6.16
N PHE A 124 0.70 -16.24 -5.50
CA PHE A 124 0.48 -14.85 -5.89
C PHE A 124 1.07 -14.48 -7.26
N ARG A 125 1.92 -15.32 -7.86
CA ARG A 125 2.41 -15.15 -9.23
C ARG A 125 1.31 -15.26 -10.29
N GLU A 126 0.18 -15.84 -9.92
CA GLU A 126 -1.01 -15.92 -10.78
C GLU A 126 -1.77 -14.61 -10.88
N GLU A 127 -1.49 -13.66 -9.96
CA GLU A 127 -2.20 -12.40 -9.88
C GLU A 127 -1.63 -11.34 -10.83
N THR A 128 -2.45 -10.33 -11.10
CA THR A 128 -2.06 -9.03 -11.64
C THR A 128 -2.58 -7.95 -10.72
N ILE A 129 -1.76 -6.93 -10.47
CA ILE A 129 -2.01 -5.94 -9.42
C ILE A 129 -2.46 -4.62 -10.03
N TYR A 130 -3.58 -4.10 -9.56
CA TYR A 130 -4.01 -2.72 -9.81
C TYR A 130 -3.72 -1.89 -8.56
N PHE A 131 -2.79 -0.94 -8.66
CA PHE A 131 -2.41 -0.08 -7.55
C PHE A 131 -3.12 1.26 -7.61
N LEU A 132 -3.69 1.71 -6.50
CA LEU A 132 -4.40 2.98 -6.41
C LEU A 132 -4.16 3.70 -5.08
N LEU A 133 -4.24 5.04 -5.13
CA LEU A 133 -4.39 5.86 -3.94
C LEU A 133 -5.90 5.91 -3.61
N THR A 134 -6.30 5.32 -2.49
CA THR A 134 -7.71 5.22 -2.11
C THR A 134 -8.37 6.59 -2.08
N ALA A 135 -7.71 7.57 -1.45
CA ALA A 135 -8.21 8.94 -1.34
C ALA A 135 -8.33 9.69 -2.69
N ARG A 136 -7.75 9.16 -3.76
CA ARG A 136 -7.73 9.81 -5.08
C ARG A 136 -8.45 9.03 -6.18
N PHE A 137 -9.07 7.88 -5.84
CA PHE A 137 -9.63 6.97 -6.83
C PHE A 137 -11.08 7.28 -7.20
N TYR A 138 -12.02 7.13 -6.27
CA TYR A 138 -13.44 7.45 -6.50
C TYR A 138 -14.15 7.79 -5.20
N GLU A 139 -14.92 8.88 -5.22
CA GLU A 139 -15.70 9.39 -4.10
C GLU A 139 -17.06 8.69 -4.04
N GLY A 140 -17.34 8.00 -2.95
CA GLY A 140 -18.62 7.33 -2.70
C GLY A 140 -19.46 8.04 -1.63
N ASP A 141 -18.81 8.74 -0.73
CA ASP A 141 -19.44 9.49 0.36
C ASP A 141 -18.84 10.89 0.52
N PRO A 142 -19.39 11.92 -0.15
CA PRO A 142 -18.88 13.28 -0.04
C PRO A 142 -18.91 13.86 1.37
N SER A 143 -19.64 13.26 2.30
CA SER A 143 -19.74 13.77 3.68
C SER A 143 -18.46 13.54 4.50
N ILE A 144 -17.61 12.62 4.09
CA ILE A 144 -16.31 12.33 4.72
C ILE A 144 -15.12 12.89 3.94
N SER A 145 -15.35 13.56 2.82
CA SER A 145 -14.31 14.23 2.04
C SER A 145 -13.66 15.33 2.89
N PHE A 146 -12.32 15.37 2.87
CA PHE A 146 -11.57 16.22 3.77
C PHE A 146 -10.40 16.92 3.08
N PHE A 147 -10.19 18.17 3.46
CA PHE A 147 -9.10 18.99 2.96
C PHE A 147 -7.92 18.96 3.93
N CYS A 148 -6.74 18.56 3.47
CA CYS A 148 -5.51 18.81 4.20
C CYS A 148 -5.17 20.29 4.14
N ARG A 149 -4.57 20.81 5.20
CA ARG A 149 -4.22 22.24 5.28
C ARG A 149 -2.97 22.60 4.52
N ASP A 150 -2.09 21.64 4.37
CA ASP A 150 -0.85 21.87 3.68
C ASP A 150 -1.09 21.97 2.16
N ARG A 151 -0.49 22.97 1.54
CA ARG A 151 -0.50 23.17 0.07
C ARG A 151 -1.89 23.27 -0.57
N LEU A 152 -2.83 23.87 0.15
CA LEU A 152 -4.16 24.15 -0.38
C LEU A 152 -4.17 25.27 -1.39
N LYS A 153 -5.00 25.11 -2.41
CA LYS A 153 -5.39 26.15 -3.34
C LYS A 153 -6.85 26.54 -3.13
N PHE A 154 -7.12 27.81 -3.19
CA PHE A 154 -8.44 28.36 -3.02
C PHE A 154 -8.96 28.95 -4.33
N ASN A 155 -10.21 28.70 -4.61
CA ASN A 155 -10.94 29.43 -5.63
C ASN A 155 -11.03 30.90 -5.22
N ARG A 156 -10.53 31.80 -6.05
CA ARG A 156 -10.44 33.22 -5.73
C ARG A 156 -11.81 33.94 -5.64
N GLU A 157 -12.80 33.42 -6.34
CA GLU A 157 -14.13 34.00 -6.38
C GLU A 157 -14.96 33.60 -5.17
N THR A 158 -14.86 32.34 -4.76
CA THR A 158 -15.67 31.77 -3.68
C THR A 158 -14.95 31.76 -2.32
N GLY A 159 -13.62 31.87 -2.32
CA GLY A 159 -12.80 31.69 -1.13
C GLY A 159 -12.80 30.27 -0.57
N GLN A 160 -13.32 29.30 -1.32
CA GLN A 160 -13.39 27.90 -0.92
C GLN A 160 -12.23 27.10 -1.49
N PRO A 161 -11.81 26.02 -0.82
CA PRO A 161 -10.86 25.06 -1.38
C PRO A 161 -11.37 24.49 -2.71
N GLU A 162 -10.45 24.31 -3.67
CA GLU A 162 -10.80 23.81 -5.02
C GLU A 162 -10.98 22.30 -5.05
N ASP A 163 -10.16 21.56 -4.31
CA ASP A 163 -10.14 20.09 -4.35
C ASP A 163 -9.88 19.48 -2.95
N PRO A 164 -10.77 18.63 -2.44
CA PRO A 164 -10.47 17.85 -1.25
C PRO A 164 -9.34 16.86 -1.53
N HIS A 165 -8.33 16.81 -0.66
CA HIS A 165 -7.24 15.83 -0.80
C HIS A 165 -7.70 14.41 -0.48
N TRP A 166 -8.48 14.24 0.59
CA TRP A 166 -9.23 13.04 0.90
C TRP A 166 -10.58 13.13 0.21
N ARG A 167 -10.68 12.59 -0.98
CA ARG A 167 -11.91 12.61 -1.79
C ARG A 167 -12.42 11.20 -2.05
N GLY A 168 -11.56 10.28 -2.46
CA GLY A 168 -11.91 8.87 -2.60
C GLY A 168 -12.02 8.17 -1.23
N ASP A 169 -12.86 7.13 -1.17
CA ASP A 169 -13.18 6.37 0.03
C ASP A 169 -13.49 4.89 -0.31
N PHE A 170 -13.72 4.07 0.71
CA PHE A 170 -14.05 2.65 0.50
C PHE A 170 -15.39 2.46 -0.19
N LYS A 171 -16.37 3.31 0.06
CA LYS A 171 -17.67 3.25 -0.62
C LYS A 171 -17.50 3.47 -2.12
N GLY A 172 -16.72 4.46 -2.49
CA GLY A 172 -16.38 4.74 -3.88
C GLY A 172 -15.61 3.60 -4.54
N LEU A 173 -14.60 3.06 -3.85
CA LEU A 173 -13.85 1.93 -4.36
C LEU A 173 -14.74 0.70 -4.57
N ILE A 174 -15.64 0.38 -3.62
CA ILE A 174 -16.61 -0.71 -3.76
C ILE A 174 -17.48 -0.50 -5.00
N GLN A 175 -17.96 0.72 -5.24
CA GLN A 175 -18.79 1.04 -6.43
C GLN A 175 -18.03 0.85 -7.76
N ARG A 176 -16.70 0.83 -7.75
CA ARG A 176 -15.85 0.74 -8.95
C ARG A 176 -15.01 -0.55 -9.02
N LEU A 177 -15.24 -1.51 -8.15
CA LEU A 177 -14.56 -2.83 -8.20
C LEU A 177 -14.83 -3.54 -9.55
N ASP A 178 -16.02 -3.41 -10.09
CA ASP A 178 -16.35 -4.02 -11.39
C ASP A 178 -15.53 -3.43 -12.54
N TYR A 179 -15.18 -2.14 -12.50
CA TYR A 179 -14.27 -1.53 -13.47
C TYR A 179 -12.89 -2.21 -13.46
N ILE A 180 -12.33 -2.44 -12.27
CA ILE A 180 -11.02 -3.08 -12.10
C ILE A 180 -11.08 -4.55 -12.51
N ARG A 181 -12.14 -5.27 -12.12
CA ARG A 181 -12.38 -6.66 -12.53
C ARG A 181 -12.51 -6.77 -14.06
N ASP A 182 -13.26 -5.89 -14.71
CA ASP A 182 -13.51 -5.92 -16.15
C ASP A 182 -12.25 -5.57 -16.95
N LEU A 183 -11.33 -4.79 -16.38
CA LEU A 183 -9.99 -4.57 -16.92
C LEU A 183 -9.11 -5.86 -16.79
N GLY A 184 -9.52 -6.80 -15.95
CA GLY A 184 -8.92 -8.12 -15.81
C GLY A 184 -7.96 -8.29 -14.65
N PHE A 185 -7.87 -7.32 -13.74
CA PHE A 185 -7.03 -7.43 -12.54
C PHE A 185 -7.65 -8.34 -11.48
N THR A 186 -6.79 -9.01 -10.74
CA THR A 186 -7.14 -10.01 -9.73
C THR A 186 -6.71 -9.63 -8.32
N ALA A 187 -5.91 -8.57 -8.19
CA ALA A 187 -5.53 -8.00 -6.90
C ALA A 187 -5.53 -6.47 -6.98
N ILE A 188 -5.90 -5.83 -5.87
CA ILE A 188 -5.85 -4.38 -5.70
C ILE A 188 -4.87 -4.06 -4.58
N TRP A 189 -3.86 -3.24 -4.86
CA TRP A 189 -3.02 -2.65 -3.84
C TRP A 189 -3.58 -1.26 -3.51
N ILE A 190 -4.00 -1.09 -2.25
CA ILE A 190 -4.46 0.19 -1.70
C ILE A 190 -3.36 0.82 -0.85
N THR A 191 -3.29 2.15 -0.85
CA THR A 191 -2.44 2.90 0.08
C THR A 191 -2.80 2.60 1.54
N PRO A 192 -1.90 2.85 2.53
CA PRO A 192 -2.14 2.47 3.92
C PRO A 192 -3.48 2.99 4.43
N PRO A 193 -4.37 2.10 4.92
CA PRO A 193 -5.72 2.50 5.33
C PRO A 193 -5.82 2.92 6.79
N VAL A 194 -4.73 2.79 7.57
CA VAL A 194 -4.73 3.10 9.00
C VAL A 194 -4.82 4.59 9.27
N GLU A 195 -5.22 4.98 10.49
CA GLU A 195 -5.40 6.38 10.87
C GLU A 195 -4.11 7.19 10.68
N ASN A 196 -4.24 8.29 9.93
CA ASN A 196 -3.16 9.22 9.59
C ASN A 196 -3.37 10.58 10.24
N ARG A 197 -2.28 11.27 10.58
CA ARG A 197 -2.33 12.64 11.10
C ARG A 197 -1.13 13.46 10.65
N SER A 198 -1.32 14.29 9.63
CA SER A 198 -0.34 15.31 9.23
C SER A 198 -1.01 16.40 8.38
N GLY A 199 -0.24 17.41 7.97
CA GLY A 199 -0.74 18.47 7.11
C GLY A 199 -1.05 18.05 5.67
N LEU A 200 -0.50 16.93 5.20
CA LEU A 200 -0.71 16.39 3.85
C LEU A 200 -0.65 14.86 3.88
N ASP A 201 -1.62 14.22 4.49
CA ASP A 201 -1.62 12.80 4.80
C ASP A 201 -2.56 11.94 3.95
N TYR A 202 -3.17 12.52 2.91
CA TYR A 202 -4.12 11.85 2.02
C TYR A 202 -3.60 10.54 1.41
N HIS A 203 -2.28 10.40 1.30
CA HIS A 203 -1.64 9.21 0.74
C HIS A 203 -1.53 8.03 1.72
N GLY A 204 -1.79 8.24 3.02
CA GLY A 204 -1.80 7.18 4.02
C GLY A 204 -0.46 6.84 4.68
N TYR A 205 0.65 7.52 4.31
CA TYR A 205 1.98 7.17 4.81
C TYR A 205 2.42 7.92 6.08
N HIS A 206 1.53 8.71 6.68
CA HIS A 206 1.79 9.42 7.93
C HIS A 206 0.97 8.82 9.07
N ALA A 207 1.18 7.53 9.33
CA ALA A 207 0.40 6.76 10.27
C ALA A 207 0.52 7.28 11.72
N TYR A 208 -0.63 7.38 12.39
CA TYR A 208 -0.79 7.78 13.77
C TYR A 208 -1.23 6.61 14.67
N ASP A 209 -2.18 5.80 14.20
CA ASP A 209 -2.68 4.63 14.91
C ASP A 209 -2.93 3.46 13.96
N TRP A 210 -2.09 2.41 14.04
CA TRP A 210 -2.22 1.20 13.22
C TRP A 210 -3.37 0.30 13.62
N THR A 211 -3.95 0.52 14.79
CA THR A 211 -5.07 -0.30 15.28
C THR A 211 -6.42 0.17 14.74
N ARG A 212 -6.47 1.27 14.01
CA ARG A 212 -7.71 1.90 13.52
C ARG A 212 -7.60 2.22 12.04
N ILE A 213 -8.73 2.08 11.36
CA ILE A 213 -8.87 2.60 10.00
C ILE A 213 -9.09 4.12 10.06
N ASP A 214 -8.55 4.82 9.07
CA ASP A 214 -8.76 6.27 8.98
C ASP A 214 -10.24 6.59 8.77
N PRO A 215 -10.85 7.44 9.59
CA PRO A 215 -12.28 7.75 9.50
C PRO A 215 -12.68 8.47 8.20
N ARG A 216 -11.71 8.99 7.46
CA ARG A 216 -11.94 9.62 6.14
C ARG A 216 -12.03 8.60 5.00
N LEU A 217 -11.86 7.31 5.28
CA LEU A 217 -12.00 6.22 4.33
C LEU A 217 -13.28 5.40 4.54
N GLU A 218 -13.84 5.40 5.75
CA GLU A 218 -14.99 4.59 6.12
C GLU A 218 -16.29 5.39 6.21
N SER A 219 -17.36 4.80 5.71
CA SER A 219 -18.74 5.22 5.97
C SER A 219 -19.46 4.16 6.80
N PRO A 220 -20.58 4.49 7.47
CA PRO A 220 -21.32 3.49 8.26
C PRO A 220 -21.77 2.25 7.47
N ASP A 221 -21.97 2.40 6.16
CA ASP A 221 -22.39 1.36 5.22
C ASP A 221 -21.25 0.84 4.33
N ALA A 222 -20.02 1.32 4.51
CA ALA A 222 -18.87 0.93 3.71
C ALA A 222 -17.58 0.96 4.55
N THR A 223 -17.40 -0.05 5.38
CA THR A 223 -16.22 -0.26 6.20
C THR A 223 -15.11 -0.97 5.42
N TYR A 224 -13.92 -1.06 6.00
CA TYR A 224 -12.81 -1.82 5.42
C TYR A 224 -13.18 -3.31 5.24
N GLN A 225 -13.92 -3.91 6.18
CA GLN A 225 -14.42 -5.27 6.03
C GLN A 225 -15.36 -5.40 4.82
N ASN A 226 -16.24 -4.42 4.61
CA ASN A 226 -17.12 -4.44 3.43
C ASN A 226 -16.32 -4.38 2.13
N LEU A 227 -15.25 -3.58 2.06
CA LEU A 227 -14.38 -3.53 0.89
C LEU A 227 -13.73 -4.90 0.62
N ILE A 228 -13.17 -5.54 1.65
CA ILE A 228 -12.56 -6.87 1.53
C ILE A 228 -13.59 -7.89 1.03
N ASP A 229 -14.75 -7.95 1.65
CA ASP A 229 -15.81 -8.89 1.28
C ASP A 229 -16.31 -8.69 -0.15
N GLU A 230 -16.53 -7.45 -0.56
CA GLU A 230 -17.00 -7.11 -1.91
C GLU A 230 -15.93 -7.38 -2.98
N ALA A 231 -14.65 -7.17 -2.65
CA ALA A 231 -13.55 -7.54 -3.54
C ALA A 231 -13.47 -9.07 -3.70
N HIS A 232 -13.54 -9.83 -2.60
CA HIS A 232 -13.52 -11.30 -2.62
C HIS A 232 -14.69 -11.89 -3.39
N GLN A 233 -15.90 -11.34 -3.27
CA GLN A 233 -17.06 -11.77 -4.08
C GLN A 233 -16.82 -11.63 -5.59
N ARG A 234 -15.92 -10.74 -5.99
CA ARG A 234 -15.52 -10.52 -7.39
C ARG A 234 -14.27 -11.26 -7.81
N GLY A 235 -13.70 -12.07 -6.90
CA GLY A 235 -12.43 -12.76 -7.11
C GLY A 235 -11.22 -11.84 -7.13
N ILE A 236 -11.31 -10.70 -6.45
CA ILE A 236 -10.23 -9.73 -6.33
C ILE A 236 -9.63 -9.82 -4.92
N LYS A 237 -8.32 -9.96 -4.84
CA LYS A 237 -7.54 -9.94 -3.59
C LYS A 237 -7.23 -8.51 -3.15
N ILE A 238 -7.14 -8.28 -1.84
CA ILE A 238 -6.72 -7.00 -1.28
C ILE A 238 -5.28 -7.10 -0.77
N ILE A 239 -4.44 -6.21 -1.28
CA ILE A 239 -3.08 -5.98 -0.80
C ILE A 239 -3.11 -4.71 0.05
N GLN A 240 -2.86 -4.85 1.34
CA GLN A 240 -2.76 -3.70 2.24
C GLN A 240 -1.34 -3.16 2.26
N ASP A 241 -1.20 -1.86 2.04
CA ASP A 241 0.08 -1.17 2.29
C ASP A 241 0.29 -0.96 3.79
N VAL A 242 1.52 -1.19 4.24
CA VAL A 242 1.90 -1.13 5.66
C VAL A 242 3.16 -0.34 5.83
N VAL A 243 3.12 0.67 6.68
CA VAL A 243 4.31 1.43 7.10
C VAL A 243 4.86 0.81 8.37
N VAL A 244 6.07 0.26 8.32
CA VAL A 244 6.77 -0.29 9.48
C VAL A 244 7.83 0.69 10.00
N ASN A 245 8.44 1.44 9.10
CA ASN A 245 9.60 2.26 9.39
C ASN A 245 9.31 3.46 10.30
N HIS A 246 8.18 4.15 10.10
CA HIS A 246 7.94 5.45 10.72
C HIS A 246 6.49 5.70 11.11
N SER A 247 6.29 6.65 12.00
CA SER A 247 5.00 7.27 12.31
C SER A 247 4.94 8.69 11.75
N CYS A 248 3.76 9.30 11.82
CA CYS A 248 3.62 10.73 11.60
C CYS A 248 4.38 11.57 12.65
N GLN A 249 4.39 12.89 12.45
CA GLN A 249 5.06 13.85 13.33
C GLN A 249 4.58 13.83 14.79
N TYR A 250 3.36 13.42 15.04
CA TYR A 250 2.80 13.30 16.40
C TYR A 250 3.12 11.95 17.07
N GLY A 251 3.77 11.06 16.35
CA GLY A 251 4.07 9.71 16.81
C GLY A 251 2.85 8.81 16.94
N ILE A 252 3.09 7.60 17.40
CA ILE A 252 2.03 6.64 17.71
C ILE A 252 1.14 7.21 18.80
N ARG A 253 -0.11 7.54 18.49
CA ARG A 253 -1.11 8.07 19.42
C ARG A 253 -0.60 9.26 20.25
N GLY A 254 0.14 10.18 19.61
CA GLY A 254 0.65 11.37 20.29
C GLY A 254 1.89 11.18 21.15
N LYS A 255 2.65 10.10 20.97
CA LYS A 255 3.88 9.83 21.74
C LYS A 255 5.05 10.78 21.43
N VAL A 256 4.99 11.52 20.32
CA VAL A 256 6.01 12.52 19.99
C VAL A 256 5.51 13.90 20.40
N HIS A 257 6.26 14.53 21.29
CA HIS A 257 5.98 15.88 21.72
C HIS A 257 6.47 16.90 20.71
N ILE A 258 5.59 17.82 20.31
CA ILE A 258 5.89 18.92 19.38
C ILE A 258 5.65 20.22 20.10
N ASP A 259 6.65 21.08 20.16
CA ASP A 259 6.57 22.38 20.84
C ASP A 259 5.88 23.48 20.01
N HIS A 260 5.74 23.26 18.73
CA HIS A 260 4.85 24.04 17.86
C HIS A 260 4.45 23.20 16.64
N LEU A 261 3.31 23.50 16.04
CA LEU A 261 2.89 22.87 14.79
C LEU A 261 3.33 23.73 13.61
N PRO A 262 4.14 23.20 12.72
CA PRO A 262 4.54 23.90 11.50
C PRO A 262 3.43 23.78 10.44
N ILE A 263 2.23 24.18 10.77
CA ILE A 263 1.09 24.07 9.87
C ILE A 263 1.18 25.15 8.80
N LYS A 264 0.94 24.75 7.59
CA LYS A 264 0.90 25.62 6.44
C LYS A 264 -0.53 26.01 6.15
N TYR A 265 -0.79 27.29 6.20
CA TYR A 265 -2.08 27.85 5.84
C TYR A 265 -1.98 28.62 4.53
N TYR A 266 -3.08 28.66 3.81
CA TYR A 266 -3.25 29.60 2.72
C TYR A 266 -3.98 30.84 3.23
N VAL A 267 -3.43 31.99 2.87
CA VAL A 267 -4.10 33.28 3.06
C VAL A 267 -4.71 33.66 1.73
N PRO A 268 -6.05 33.72 1.60
CA PRO A 268 -6.70 33.82 0.30
C PRO A 268 -6.66 35.21 -0.35
N GLN A 269 -5.84 36.14 0.13
CA GLN A 269 -5.87 37.53 -0.29
C GLN A 269 -4.47 38.17 -0.43
N GLY A 270 -4.38 39.16 -1.32
CA GLY A 270 -3.19 39.98 -1.48
C GLY A 270 -1.94 39.22 -1.93
N SER A 271 -0.82 39.78 -1.59
CA SER A 271 0.49 39.15 -1.86
C SER A 271 0.77 37.94 -0.98
N GLU A 272 0.02 37.81 0.10
CA GLU A 272 0.08 36.70 1.05
C GLU A 272 -0.90 35.58 0.70
N GLN A 273 -1.46 35.59 -0.47
CA GLN A 273 -2.33 34.52 -0.97
C GLN A 273 -1.66 33.17 -0.95
N GLY A 274 -0.38 33.18 -0.79
CA GLY A 274 0.37 32.02 -0.53
C GLY A 274 0.03 31.42 0.83
N ARG A 275 0.65 30.37 1.11
CA ARG A 275 0.64 29.71 2.39
C ARG A 275 1.62 30.38 3.34
N VAL A 276 1.32 30.30 4.59
CA VAL A 276 2.28 30.51 5.65
C VAL A 276 3.11 29.22 5.73
N ASN A 277 4.37 29.32 5.40
CA ASN A 277 5.30 28.22 5.52
C ASN A 277 5.73 28.06 6.96
N HIS A 278 6.24 27.19 7.48
CA HIS A 278 6.94 26.92 8.72
C HIS A 278 6.68 27.86 9.89
N GLY A 279 6.23 27.31 10.96
CA GLY A 279 5.91 28.06 12.16
C GLY A 279 7.10 28.70 12.86
N PRO A 280 6.90 29.71 13.67
CA PRO A 280 5.59 30.27 14.00
C PRO A 280 4.96 30.96 12.80
N TYR A 281 3.65 30.97 12.72
CA TYR A 281 2.94 31.55 11.61
C TYR A 281 3.29 33.01 11.39
N GLN A 282 3.56 33.35 10.12
CA GLN A 282 3.67 34.73 9.67
C GLN A 282 2.47 34.99 8.79
N GLY A 283 1.62 35.90 9.17
CA GLY A 283 0.45 36.26 8.39
C GLY A 283 -0.86 36.05 9.13
N SER A 284 -1.91 36.54 8.52
CA SER A 284 -3.24 36.53 9.12
C SER A 284 -4.04 35.31 8.71
N LEU A 285 -4.57 34.61 9.67
CA LEU A 285 -5.54 33.52 9.44
C LEU A 285 -6.97 34.06 9.32
N GLY A 286 -7.18 35.35 9.55
CA GLY A 286 -8.50 35.98 9.66
C GLY A 286 -9.38 35.85 8.43
N ASN A 287 -8.80 35.74 7.26
CA ASN A 287 -9.52 35.60 5.98
C ASN A 287 -9.59 34.19 5.45
N TYR A 288 -9.24 33.23 6.26
CA TYR A 288 -9.21 31.84 5.88
C TYR A 288 -10.64 31.27 5.86
N ALA A 289 -11.06 30.81 4.70
CA ALA A 289 -12.44 30.36 4.47
C ALA A 289 -12.62 28.82 4.62
N TRP A 290 -11.65 28.17 5.16
CA TRP A 290 -11.63 26.73 5.37
C TRP A 290 -12.55 26.31 6.52
N PRO A 291 -13.36 25.24 6.40
CA PRO A 291 -14.26 24.79 7.46
C PRO A 291 -13.56 24.46 8.77
N ASN A 292 -12.36 23.86 8.67
CA ASN A 292 -11.50 23.51 9.80
C ASN A 292 -10.25 24.38 9.79
N ARG A 293 -10.43 25.67 9.75
CA ARG A 293 -9.36 26.65 9.53
C ARG A 293 -8.28 26.68 10.62
N ASP A 294 -8.64 26.25 11.82
CA ASP A 294 -7.74 26.19 12.95
C ASP A 294 -7.28 24.75 13.19
N ASP A 295 -6.07 24.58 13.68
CA ASP A 295 -5.55 23.26 14.01
C ASP A 295 -6.33 22.58 15.12
N ILE A 296 -6.95 23.35 16.00
CA ILE A 296 -7.82 22.81 17.04
C ILE A 296 -9.04 22.11 16.46
N ASP A 297 -9.54 22.57 15.31
CA ASP A 297 -10.68 21.96 14.63
C ASP A 297 -10.28 20.86 13.67
N ASN A 298 -8.98 20.69 13.42
CA ASN A 298 -8.47 19.61 12.59
C ASN A 298 -8.57 18.28 13.33
N PRO A 299 -9.31 17.28 12.79
CA PRO A 299 -9.45 15.98 13.44
C PRO A 299 -8.13 15.25 13.62
N VAL A 300 -7.10 15.58 12.82
CA VAL A 300 -5.77 14.96 12.91
C VAL A 300 -4.88 15.62 13.97
N ALA A 301 -5.22 16.77 14.53
CA ALA A 301 -4.43 17.37 15.59
C ALA A 301 -4.55 16.59 16.90
N PRO A 302 -3.45 16.34 17.63
CA PRO A 302 -3.48 15.64 18.92
C PRO A 302 -4.30 16.39 19.98
N ASP A 303 -4.93 15.66 20.88
CA ASP A 303 -5.81 16.26 21.92
C ASP A 303 -5.03 17.23 22.85
N TRP A 304 -3.79 16.89 23.23
CA TRP A 304 -2.96 17.79 24.03
C TRP A 304 -2.68 19.13 23.35
N TYR A 305 -2.58 19.12 22.01
CA TYR A 305 -2.40 20.35 21.24
C TYR A 305 -3.69 21.18 21.21
N LYS A 306 -4.83 20.52 21.00
CA LYS A 306 -6.15 21.17 21.03
C LYS A 306 -6.41 21.80 22.38
N GLU A 307 -6.18 21.09 23.48
CA GLU A 307 -6.34 21.61 24.84
C GLU A 307 -5.44 22.80 25.11
N ARG A 308 -4.18 22.72 24.71
CA ARG A 308 -3.24 23.82 24.85
C ARG A 308 -3.69 25.04 24.06
N HIS A 309 -4.10 24.87 22.82
CA HIS A 309 -4.53 25.98 21.98
C HIS A 309 -5.82 26.63 22.48
N HIS A 310 -6.74 25.87 23.04
CA HIS A 310 -7.93 26.42 23.70
C HIS A 310 -7.56 27.26 24.94
N ARG A 311 -6.56 26.83 25.70
CA ARG A 311 -6.10 27.55 26.89
C ARG A 311 -5.24 28.78 26.57
N ASP A 312 -4.38 28.65 25.57
CA ASP A 312 -3.38 29.65 25.17
C ASP A 312 -3.37 29.83 23.64
N PRO A 313 -4.41 30.43 23.06
CA PRO A 313 -4.53 30.55 21.60
C PRO A 313 -3.41 31.40 20.97
N ASP A 314 -2.86 32.35 21.74
CA ASP A 314 -1.76 33.23 21.28
C ASP A 314 -0.38 32.61 21.51
N GLY A 315 -0.31 31.45 22.14
CA GLY A 315 0.95 30.75 22.41
C GLY A 315 1.88 31.49 23.36
N VAL A 316 1.31 32.17 24.37
CA VAL A 316 2.05 33.01 25.33
C VAL A 316 2.59 32.19 26.49
N GLU A 317 1.86 31.15 26.92
CA GLU A 317 2.29 30.27 27.98
C GLU A 317 3.49 29.41 27.55
N PRO A 318 4.46 29.20 28.46
CA PRO A 318 5.54 28.25 28.20
C PRO A 318 4.98 26.84 27.94
N LEU A 319 5.51 26.17 26.92
CA LEU A 319 5.20 24.80 26.66
C LEU A 319 5.84 23.90 27.70
N VAL A 320 5.09 22.99 28.27
CA VAL A 320 5.59 21.98 29.20
C VAL A 320 5.69 20.65 28.47
N ASP A 321 6.87 20.04 28.47
CA ASP A 321 7.06 18.70 27.93
C ASP A 321 6.26 17.69 28.77
N PRO A 322 5.26 17.01 28.20
CA PRO A 322 4.44 16.06 28.95
C PRO A 322 5.22 14.84 29.44
N LYS A 323 6.40 14.57 28.86
CA LYS A 323 7.25 13.44 29.21
C LYS A 323 8.13 13.75 30.44
N THR A 324 8.73 14.93 30.47
CA THR A 324 9.69 15.32 31.53
C THR A 324 9.07 16.24 32.56
N GLY A 325 7.99 16.93 32.26
CA GLY A 325 7.41 17.99 33.10
C GLY A 325 8.22 19.29 33.06
N GLU A 326 9.25 19.38 32.24
CA GLU A 326 10.08 20.56 32.12
C GLU A 326 9.49 21.58 31.15
N THR A 327 9.73 22.85 31.41
CA THR A 327 9.34 23.94 30.52
C THR A 327 10.24 23.95 29.29
N VAL A 328 9.66 23.74 28.12
CA VAL A 328 10.35 23.87 26.84
C VAL A 328 10.41 25.35 26.46
N PRO A 329 11.56 25.88 26.04
CA PRO A 329 11.67 27.24 25.55
C PRO A 329 10.66 27.51 24.44
N LYS A 330 10.05 28.72 24.43
CA LYS A 330 9.14 29.12 23.35
C LYS A 330 9.88 28.99 22.01
N PRO A 331 9.34 28.28 21.03
CA PRO A 331 10.07 27.96 19.83
C PRO A 331 10.32 29.23 18.99
N GLY A 332 11.59 29.61 18.92
CA GLY A 332 12.08 30.29 17.73
C GLY A 332 12.39 29.21 16.67
N TYR A 333 12.47 29.59 15.41
CA TYR A 333 12.96 28.69 14.38
C TYR A 333 14.29 28.09 14.84
N ASN A 334 14.29 26.82 15.15
CA ASN A 334 15.50 26.07 15.44
C ASN A 334 15.82 25.22 14.20
N PRO A 335 16.90 25.53 13.47
CA PRO A 335 17.26 24.76 12.27
C PRO A 335 17.60 23.28 12.58
N GLY A 336 17.83 22.92 13.85
CA GLY A 336 17.98 21.53 14.29
C GLY A 336 16.65 20.81 14.54
N ARG A 337 15.53 21.53 14.45
CA ARG A 337 14.18 20.97 14.61
C ARG A 337 13.43 21.04 13.30
N PHE A 338 12.99 19.89 12.84
CA PHE A 338 12.20 19.79 11.63
C PHE A 338 10.76 19.40 12.00
N PHE A 339 9.78 20.18 11.57
CA PHE A 339 8.38 20.08 12.01
C PHE A 339 8.20 20.14 13.55
N GLY A 340 9.00 20.97 14.22
CA GLY A 340 8.92 21.12 15.69
C GLY A 340 9.45 19.95 16.49
N ILE A 341 10.07 18.99 15.86
CA ILE A 341 10.57 17.75 16.48
C ILE A 341 12.04 17.87 16.79
N ASP A 342 12.42 17.54 18.03
CA ASP A 342 13.80 17.31 18.41
C ASP A 342 14.16 15.84 18.16
N ALA A 343 14.74 15.59 17.00
CA ALA A 343 15.05 14.24 16.53
C ALA A 343 16.07 13.46 17.40
N ASN A 344 16.75 14.14 18.35
CA ASN A 344 17.71 13.54 19.25
C ASN A 344 17.16 13.38 20.68
N ASN A 345 15.91 13.77 20.90
CA ASN A 345 15.27 13.69 22.22
C ASN A 345 13.85 13.13 22.11
N LEU A 346 13.74 11.97 21.51
CA LEU A 346 12.49 11.19 21.42
C LEU A 346 12.48 10.09 22.49
N ASP A 347 11.33 9.44 22.68
CA ASP A 347 11.24 8.27 23.54
C ASP A 347 12.02 7.09 22.95
N PRO A 348 13.14 6.66 23.54
CA PRO A 348 13.99 5.61 22.97
C PRO A 348 13.36 4.22 23.00
N GLU A 349 12.28 4.03 23.75
CA GLU A 349 11.52 2.78 23.71
C GLU A 349 10.64 2.66 22.44
N TRP A 350 10.41 3.79 21.74
CA TRP A 350 9.55 3.82 20.55
C TRP A 350 10.26 4.35 19.32
N TYR A 351 11.27 5.20 19.43
CA TYR A 351 11.86 5.95 18.32
C TYR A 351 13.37 5.88 18.28
N MET A 352 13.92 5.89 17.07
CA MET A 352 15.35 6.08 16.82
C MET A 352 15.81 7.45 17.34
N GLN A 353 17.11 7.59 17.64
CA GLN A 353 17.72 8.77 18.26
C GLN A 353 18.87 9.38 17.43
N HIS A 354 18.88 9.17 16.10
CA HIS A 354 20.07 9.47 15.28
C HIS A 354 19.90 10.68 14.35
N GLY A 355 18.91 11.56 14.60
CA GLY A 355 18.65 12.73 13.77
C GLY A 355 18.03 12.40 12.43
N PHE A 356 18.06 13.39 11.53
CA PHE A 356 17.46 13.26 10.19
C PHE A 356 18.49 12.81 9.14
N ILE A 357 18.02 12.12 8.10
CA ILE A 357 18.81 11.76 6.92
C ILE A 357 19.25 13.05 6.20
N CYS A 358 20.50 13.12 5.82
CA CYS A 358 21.03 14.20 4.99
C CYS A 358 22.11 13.70 4.02
N GLY A 359 22.17 14.30 2.84
CA GLY A 359 23.22 14.05 1.85
C GLY A 359 23.48 12.57 1.56
N GLY A 360 24.71 12.14 1.78
CA GLY A 360 25.15 10.76 1.52
C GLY A 360 24.56 9.69 2.44
N ASP A 361 23.80 10.06 3.47
CA ASP A 361 23.11 9.09 4.36
C ASP A 361 22.13 8.20 3.60
N TRP A 362 21.52 8.72 2.53
CA TRP A 362 20.54 7.98 1.73
C TRP A 362 21.06 6.68 1.13
N GLU A 363 22.38 6.60 0.87
CA GLU A 363 23.00 5.41 0.28
C GLU A 363 23.97 4.69 1.22
N SER A 364 24.02 5.11 2.47
CA SER A 364 24.84 4.49 3.54
C SER A 364 23.97 3.69 4.51
N ALA A 365 24.63 2.97 5.44
CA ALA A 365 23.94 2.27 6.53
C ALA A 365 23.14 3.22 7.44
N ALA A 366 23.47 4.50 7.47
CA ALA A 366 22.75 5.51 8.23
C ALA A 366 21.29 5.67 7.80
N VAL A 367 20.94 5.29 6.56
CA VAL A 367 19.57 5.31 6.05
C VAL A 367 18.60 4.49 6.92
N GLN A 368 19.08 3.49 7.63
CA GLN A 368 18.29 2.62 8.50
C GLN A 368 18.18 3.09 9.95
N LEU A 369 18.88 4.15 10.31
CA LEU A 369 18.94 4.64 11.69
C LEU A 369 18.35 6.03 11.86
N LYS A 370 18.29 6.81 10.79
CA LYS A 370 17.90 8.23 10.81
C LYS A 370 16.47 8.42 10.30
N HIS A 371 15.81 9.46 10.80
CA HIS A 371 14.46 9.82 10.38
C HIS A 371 14.45 10.33 8.94
N ILE A 372 13.46 9.92 8.16
CA ILE A 372 13.31 10.34 6.76
C ILE A 372 12.99 11.83 6.68
N ALA A 373 12.00 12.26 7.45
CA ALA A 373 11.50 13.63 7.48
C ALA A 373 10.81 13.93 8.81
N GLY A 374 10.40 15.19 9.03
CA GLY A 374 9.73 15.57 10.26
C GLY A 374 8.32 14.98 10.41
N ASP A 375 7.69 14.58 9.33
CA ASP A 375 6.41 13.87 9.29
C ASP A 375 6.56 12.35 9.08
N CYS A 376 7.80 11.86 9.06
CA CYS A 376 8.17 10.44 8.93
C CYS A 376 9.22 10.10 9.98
N ILE A 377 8.78 9.90 11.23
CA ILE A 377 9.66 9.68 12.40
C ILE A 377 9.93 8.20 12.61
N ASN A 378 11.18 7.78 12.44
CA ASN A 378 11.55 6.37 12.46
C ASN A 378 11.30 5.72 13.83
N LEU A 379 10.58 4.61 13.78
CA LEU A 379 10.31 3.75 14.92
C LEU A 379 11.56 2.92 15.26
N ALA A 380 11.73 2.62 16.54
CA ALA A 380 12.76 1.70 17.03
C ALA A 380 12.31 0.25 16.76
N THR A 381 12.40 -0.17 15.50
CA THR A 381 11.84 -1.45 15.00
C THR A 381 12.46 -2.69 15.63
N GLU A 382 13.58 -2.58 16.30
CA GLU A 382 14.22 -3.64 17.07
C GLU A 382 13.59 -3.86 18.46
N ARG A 383 12.82 -2.89 18.96
CA ARG A 383 12.20 -2.96 20.28
C ARG A 383 10.99 -3.88 20.31
N GLN A 384 10.90 -4.70 21.35
CA GLN A 384 9.83 -5.70 21.45
C GLN A 384 8.43 -5.06 21.51
N ASN A 385 8.27 -3.97 22.25
CA ASN A 385 7.00 -3.25 22.33
C ASN A 385 6.56 -2.67 20.97
N VAL A 386 7.49 -2.22 20.13
CA VAL A 386 7.19 -1.77 18.77
C VAL A 386 6.77 -2.94 17.89
N LYS A 387 7.50 -4.07 17.99
CA LYS A 387 7.15 -5.32 17.29
C LYS A 387 5.76 -5.80 17.68
N ASP A 388 5.49 -5.93 18.97
CA ASP A 388 4.21 -6.40 19.48
C ASP A 388 3.05 -5.51 19.01
N TYR A 389 3.24 -4.19 19.04
CA TYR A 389 2.25 -3.24 18.58
C TYR A 389 1.96 -3.37 17.08
N LEU A 390 2.99 -3.35 16.24
CA LEU A 390 2.82 -3.40 14.78
C LEU A 390 2.35 -4.78 14.32
N ILE A 391 2.94 -5.87 14.85
CA ILE A 391 2.53 -7.23 14.48
C ILE A 391 1.07 -7.47 14.87
N GLY A 392 0.70 -7.14 16.10
CA GLY A 392 -0.67 -7.32 16.58
C GLY A 392 -1.68 -6.46 15.82
N SER A 393 -1.31 -5.23 15.48
CA SER A 393 -2.18 -4.34 14.68
C SER A 393 -2.46 -4.90 13.30
N ILE A 394 -1.45 -5.40 12.61
CA ILE A 394 -1.60 -5.93 11.24
C ILE A 394 -2.28 -7.30 11.25
N ASN A 395 -2.03 -8.16 12.23
CA ASN A 395 -2.74 -9.43 12.36
C ASN A 395 -4.26 -9.26 12.32
N ARG A 396 -4.79 -8.19 12.91
CA ARG A 396 -6.23 -7.90 12.87
C ARG A 396 -6.75 -7.73 11.44
N TYR A 397 -5.99 -7.07 10.57
CA TYR A 397 -6.39 -6.89 9.17
C TYR A 397 -6.23 -8.20 8.37
N LEU A 398 -5.22 -9.00 8.70
CA LEU A 398 -5.08 -10.35 8.14
C LEU A 398 -6.28 -11.24 8.52
N ASP A 399 -6.79 -11.12 9.76
CA ASP A 399 -7.99 -11.81 10.24
C ASP A 399 -9.27 -11.31 9.54
N MET A 400 -9.32 -10.04 9.15
CA MET A 400 -10.40 -9.49 8.32
C MET A 400 -10.41 -10.04 6.89
N GLY A 401 -9.32 -10.67 6.44
CA GLY A 401 -9.23 -11.26 5.11
C GLY A 401 -8.24 -10.61 4.16
N VAL A 402 -7.43 -9.63 4.59
CA VAL A 402 -6.36 -9.07 3.76
C VAL A 402 -5.47 -10.18 3.21
N ASP A 403 -5.24 -10.20 1.89
CA ASP A 403 -4.62 -11.34 1.19
C ASP A 403 -3.09 -11.23 1.09
N ALA A 404 -2.59 -10.01 1.03
CA ALA A 404 -1.16 -9.75 0.90
C ALA A 404 -0.79 -8.40 1.53
N LEU A 405 0.50 -8.21 1.79
CA LEU A 405 1.03 -6.95 2.33
C LEU A 405 2.08 -6.35 1.39
N ARG A 406 2.01 -5.05 1.19
CA ARG A 406 3.11 -4.25 0.65
C ARG A 406 3.72 -3.45 1.79
N ILE A 407 5.03 -3.54 1.99
CA ILE A 407 5.71 -2.80 3.04
C ILE A 407 6.41 -1.58 2.45
N ASP A 408 6.05 -0.44 3.01
CA ASP A 408 6.62 0.86 2.65
C ASP A 408 8.07 1.01 3.13
N THR A 409 8.88 1.76 2.38
CA THR A 409 10.22 2.21 2.79
C THR A 409 11.12 1.13 3.40
N VAL A 410 11.14 -0.06 2.82
CA VAL A 410 11.91 -1.21 3.31
C VAL A 410 13.39 -0.88 3.46
N LYS A 411 13.94 -0.09 2.53
CA LYS A 411 15.33 0.38 2.54
C LYS A 411 15.74 1.01 3.88
N HIS A 412 14.78 1.60 4.60
CA HIS A 412 15.00 2.33 5.84
C HIS A 412 14.87 1.45 7.10
N VAL A 413 14.51 0.19 6.97
CA VAL A 413 14.35 -0.74 8.10
C VAL A 413 15.50 -1.75 8.09
N PRO A 414 16.21 -1.98 9.22
CA PRO A 414 17.20 -3.03 9.31
C PRO A 414 16.59 -4.39 8.88
N ARG A 415 17.31 -5.09 8.00
CA ARG A 415 16.78 -6.30 7.35
C ARG A 415 16.26 -7.34 8.33
N ASP A 416 17.04 -7.65 9.37
CA ASP A 416 16.68 -8.71 10.31
C ASP A 416 15.42 -8.34 11.11
N ASN A 417 15.29 -7.06 11.50
CA ASN A 417 14.06 -6.58 12.13
C ASN A 417 12.86 -6.75 11.18
N LEU A 418 13.00 -6.35 9.91
CA LEU A 418 11.90 -6.48 8.95
C LEU A 418 11.48 -7.93 8.75
N LEU A 419 12.46 -8.85 8.61
CA LEU A 419 12.16 -10.27 8.42
C LEU A 419 11.47 -10.90 9.64
N GLU A 420 11.73 -10.41 10.87
CA GLU A 420 10.98 -10.83 12.04
C GLU A 420 9.50 -10.46 11.95
N TYR A 421 9.16 -9.24 11.52
CA TYR A 421 7.77 -8.83 11.26
C TYR A 421 7.12 -9.71 10.19
N VAL A 422 7.79 -9.87 9.06
CA VAL A 422 7.28 -10.67 7.93
C VAL A 422 7.04 -12.12 8.35
N ASN A 423 7.97 -12.72 9.09
CA ASN A 423 7.85 -14.10 9.56
C ASN A 423 6.71 -14.26 10.57
N ALA A 424 6.51 -13.28 11.45
CA ALA A 424 5.39 -13.29 12.38
C ALA A 424 4.04 -13.24 11.65
N TRP A 425 3.89 -12.36 10.66
CA TRP A 425 2.67 -12.30 9.85
C TRP A 425 2.44 -13.54 8.99
N LYS A 426 3.50 -14.13 8.42
CA LYS A 426 3.40 -15.41 7.68
C LYS A 426 3.09 -16.60 8.59
N ALA A 427 3.54 -16.57 9.82
CA ALA A 427 3.15 -17.57 10.83
C ALA A 427 1.68 -17.44 11.22
N HIS A 428 1.17 -16.20 11.33
CA HIS A 428 -0.24 -15.92 11.61
C HIS A 428 -1.14 -16.29 10.43
N LYS A 429 -0.73 -15.94 9.20
CA LYS A 429 -1.45 -16.29 7.97
C LYS A 429 -0.54 -17.08 7.01
N PRO A 430 -0.52 -18.41 7.07
CA PRO A 430 0.25 -19.24 6.15
C PRO A 430 -0.12 -18.98 4.68
N GLY A 431 0.89 -18.87 3.83
CA GLY A 431 0.70 -18.54 2.41
C GLY A 431 0.58 -17.03 2.12
N LEU A 432 0.70 -16.17 3.13
CA LEU A 432 0.69 -14.71 2.95
C LEU A 432 1.81 -14.29 2.01
N PHE A 433 1.45 -13.57 0.94
CA PHE A 433 2.41 -12.90 0.07
C PHE A 433 2.78 -11.55 0.65
N VAL A 434 4.08 -11.26 0.74
CA VAL A 434 4.60 -9.99 1.25
C VAL A 434 5.69 -9.48 0.34
N PHE A 435 5.55 -8.23 -0.09
CA PHE A 435 6.60 -7.55 -0.87
C PHE A 435 6.83 -6.13 -0.34
N GLY A 436 7.94 -5.53 -0.71
CA GLY A 436 8.30 -4.23 -0.17
C GLY A 436 8.96 -3.30 -1.16
N GLU A 437 8.99 -2.03 -0.78
CA GLU A 437 9.68 -1.00 -1.51
C GLU A 437 11.13 -0.89 -1.06
N ASN A 438 12.01 -1.56 -1.79
CA ASN A 438 13.45 -1.40 -1.65
C ASN A 438 13.99 -0.51 -2.78
N LEU A 439 13.95 0.82 -2.57
CA LEU A 439 14.32 1.79 -3.60
C LEU A 439 15.82 1.79 -3.87
N VAL A 440 16.27 0.78 -4.59
CA VAL A 440 17.63 0.65 -5.11
C VAL A 440 17.53 0.36 -6.60
N LYS A 441 17.91 1.35 -7.40
CA LYS A 441 17.79 1.31 -8.86
C LYS A 441 19.10 0.85 -9.49
N GLY A 442 19.00 0.08 -10.55
CA GLY A 442 20.16 -0.35 -11.34
C GLY A 442 21.06 -1.36 -10.62
N TYR A 443 21.73 -2.14 -11.43
CA TYR A 443 22.70 -3.15 -11.01
C TYR A 443 24.00 -2.84 -11.76
N GLY A 444 24.74 -1.85 -11.28
CA GLY A 444 26.05 -1.52 -11.85
C GLY A 444 27.00 -2.71 -11.69
N PHE A 445 27.76 -3.02 -12.76
CA PHE A 445 28.83 -4.00 -12.67
C PHE A 445 29.85 -3.57 -11.59
N GLY A 446 29.97 -4.39 -10.54
CA GLY A 446 30.84 -4.13 -9.39
C GLY A 446 30.15 -3.65 -8.13
N ASP A 447 29.06 -2.89 -8.23
CA ASP A 447 28.34 -2.35 -7.05
C ASP A 447 27.03 -3.06 -6.76
N LEU A 448 26.47 -3.78 -7.71
CA LEU A 448 25.22 -4.53 -7.60
C LEU A 448 24.03 -3.73 -7.04
N GLY A 449 24.04 -2.41 -7.23
CA GLY A 449 22.95 -1.54 -6.86
C GLY A 449 23.35 -0.09 -6.77
N HIS A 450 22.53 0.78 -7.33
CA HIS A 450 22.65 2.23 -7.26
C HIS A 450 21.37 2.83 -6.70
N GLY A 451 21.49 3.64 -5.67
CA GLY A 451 20.42 4.51 -5.22
C GLY A 451 20.41 5.83 -6.02
N ASP A 452 19.66 6.81 -5.52
CA ASP A 452 19.53 8.11 -6.17
C ASP A 452 20.84 8.94 -6.16
N ASN A 453 21.68 8.73 -5.15
CA ASN A 453 22.90 9.48 -4.92
C ASN A 453 24.18 8.67 -5.21
N GLY A 454 24.07 7.55 -5.90
CA GLY A 454 25.20 6.70 -6.27
C GLY A 454 25.12 5.28 -5.70
N PRO A 455 26.27 4.57 -5.57
CA PRO A 455 26.29 3.21 -5.04
C PRO A 455 25.65 3.12 -3.68
N SER A 456 24.72 2.16 -3.49
CA SER A 456 23.96 1.98 -2.26
C SER A 456 24.57 0.88 -1.37
N PHE A 457 24.65 1.14 -0.05
CA PHE A 457 24.96 0.12 0.94
C PHE A 457 23.88 -0.96 0.98
N ILE A 458 22.62 -0.54 0.90
CA ILE A 458 21.47 -1.44 0.81
C ILE A 458 21.39 -1.97 -0.62
N ARG A 459 21.41 -3.30 -0.77
CA ARG A 459 21.44 -3.96 -2.07
C ARG A 459 20.04 -4.33 -2.56
N PRO A 460 19.82 -4.45 -3.88
CA PRO A 460 18.51 -4.80 -4.45
C PRO A 460 17.91 -6.10 -3.89
N TRP A 461 18.76 -7.10 -3.66
CA TRP A 461 18.36 -8.43 -3.17
C TRP A 461 18.29 -8.57 -1.65
N TRP A 462 18.80 -7.59 -0.89
CA TRP A 462 19.10 -7.70 0.54
C TRP A 462 17.98 -8.34 1.36
N TYR A 463 16.76 -7.93 1.15
CA TYR A 463 15.59 -8.40 1.89
C TYR A 463 15.05 -9.74 1.37
N THR A 464 15.37 -10.11 0.14
CA THR A 464 14.90 -11.36 -0.49
C THR A 464 15.76 -12.58 -0.13
N ARG A 465 16.87 -12.35 0.60
CA ARG A 465 17.83 -13.37 0.99
C ARG A 465 17.96 -13.49 2.50
N LEU A 466 18.26 -14.69 3.00
CA LEU A 466 18.51 -14.95 4.41
C LEU A 466 19.95 -14.64 4.84
N GLY A 467 20.90 -14.52 3.91
CA GLY A 467 22.31 -14.23 4.22
C GLY A 467 22.54 -12.84 4.80
N HIS A 468 23.54 -12.70 5.66
CA HIS A 468 23.84 -11.47 6.38
C HIS A 468 24.85 -10.54 5.69
N ASP A 469 25.65 -11.06 4.73
CA ASP A 469 26.61 -10.23 4.00
C ASP A 469 25.93 -9.49 2.85
N PRO A 470 25.82 -8.15 2.92
CA PRO A 470 25.19 -7.39 1.84
C PRO A 470 25.97 -7.41 0.52
N ARG A 471 27.21 -7.91 0.54
CA ARG A 471 28.06 -8.03 -0.66
C ARG A 471 27.98 -9.38 -1.33
N ASP A 472 27.40 -10.38 -0.65
CA ASP A 472 27.29 -11.74 -1.17
C ASP A 472 25.83 -12.14 -1.42
N PRO A 473 25.33 -11.97 -2.65
CA PRO A 473 23.97 -12.37 -3.00
C PRO A 473 23.75 -13.89 -3.04
N ASN A 474 24.82 -14.70 -2.96
CA ASN A 474 24.70 -16.17 -2.88
C ASN A 474 24.45 -16.68 -1.46
N SER A 475 24.61 -15.82 -0.44
CA SER A 475 24.44 -16.25 0.94
C SER A 475 22.98 -16.45 1.30
N GLY A 476 22.65 -17.57 1.96
CA GLY A 476 21.47 -17.79 2.79
C GLY A 476 20.17 -18.15 2.06
N GLY A 477 20.05 -18.38 0.83
CA GLY A 477 18.79 -18.79 0.19
C GLY A 477 17.66 -17.75 0.23
N ASP A 478 16.45 -18.15 -0.17
CA ASP A 478 15.27 -17.30 -0.24
C ASP A 478 14.67 -17.01 1.15
N SER A 479 14.39 -15.74 1.43
CA SER A 479 13.69 -15.31 2.65
C SER A 479 12.18 -15.44 2.56
N GLY A 480 11.65 -15.66 1.37
CA GLY A 480 10.20 -15.62 1.11
C GLY A 480 9.60 -14.21 1.15
N PHE A 481 10.42 -13.16 1.12
CA PHE A 481 10.02 -11.77 0.99
C PHE A 481 10.37 -11.27 -0.41
N ALA A 482 9.40 -10.64 -1.09
CA ALA A 482 9.58 -10.07 -2.42
C ALA A 482 9.82 -8.55 -2.36
N VAL A 483 10.22 -7.96 -3.47
CA VAL A 483 10.39 -6.51 -3.59
C VAL A 483 9.85 -5.98 -4.93
N LEU A 484 9.60 -4.68 -4.99
CA LEU A 484 9.38 -3.95 -6.24
C LEU A 484 10.64 -4.01 -7.11
N ASP A 485 10.48 -4.27 -8.40
CA ASP A 485 11.58 -4.42 -9.36
C ASP A 485 12.10 -3.07 -9.87
N PHE A 486 12.81 -2.35 -9.02
CA PHE A 486 13.45 -1.10 -9.41
C PHE A 486 14.58 -1.28 -10.44
N GLY A 487 15.15 -2.47 -10.54
CA GLY A 487 16.15 -2.77 -11.55
C GLY A 487 15.57 -2.75 -12.95
N LEU A 488 14.46 -3.44 -13.17
CA LEU A 488 13.76 -3.42 -14.46
C LEU A 488 13.18 -2.01 -14.74
N PHE A 489 12.59 -1.37 -13.73
CA PHE A 489 12.11 0.01 -13.83
C PHE A 489 13.23 0.98 -14.34
N SER A 490 14.46 0.83 -13.87
CA SER A 490 15.54 1.72 -14.29
C SER A 490 15.86 1.63 -15.79
N THR A 491 15.63 0.47 -16.42
CA THR A 491 15.81 0.33 -17.89
C THR A 491 14.75 1.11 -18.66
N PHE A 492 13.53 1.21 -18.11
CA PHE A 492 12.48 2.03 -18.74
C PHE A 492 12.81 3.51 -18.67
N ARG A 493 13.30 3.98 -17.55
CA ARG A 493 13.78 5.35 -17.40
C ARG A 493 14.88 5.69 -18.39
N ASP A 494 15.84 4.79 -18.56
CA ASP A 494 17.04 5.08 -19.33
C ASP A 494 16.84 4.87 -20.84
N ASN A 495 15.98 3.96 -21.26
CA ASN A 495 15.89 3.52 -22.64
C ASN A 495 14.48 3.55 -23.24
N LEU A 496 13.42 3.26 -22.47
CA LEU A 496 12.06 3.21 -23.00
C LEU A 496 11.61 4.55 -23.56
N SER A 497 11.93 5.64 -22.87
CA SER A 497 11.67 7.01 -23.35
C SER A 497 12.36 7.36 -24.68
N ARG A 498 13.30 6.51 -25.11
CA ARG A 498 13.99 6.59 -26.41
C ARG A 498 13.51 5.54 -27.40
N GLY A 499 12.45 4.79 -27.05
CA GLY A 499 11.90 3.73 -27.91
C GLY A 499 12.77 2.49 -27.98
N SER A 500 13.39 2.06 -26.87
CA SER A 500 14.32 0.93 -26.84
C SER A 500 14.08 0.03 -25.63
N PHE A 501 14.25 -1.30 -25.82
CA PHE A 501 14.36 -2.29 -24.74
C PHE A 501 15.78 -2.43 -24.19
N GLY A 502 16.69 -1.55 -24.55
CA GLY A 502 18.09 -1.63 -24.12
C GLY A 502 18.24 -1.75 -22.61
N GLY A 503 19.13 -2.65 -22.15
CA GLY A 503 19.40 -2.91 -20.76
C GLY A 503 18.48 -3.94 -20.08
N VAL A 504 17.36 -4.32 -20.66
CA VAL A 504 16.43 -5.32 -20.10
C VAL A 504 17.15 -6.66 -19.90
N LYS A 505 17.88 -7.15 -20.91
CA LYS A 505 18.63 -8.38 -20.78
C LYS A 505 19.66 -8.33 -19.65
N ALA A 506 20.38 -7.24 -19.51
CA ALA A 506 21.38 -7.08 -18.45
C ALA A 506 20.76 -7.18 -17.04
N VAL A 507 19.55 -6.66 -16.85
CA VAL A 507 18.80 -6.82 -15.58
C VAL A 507 18.34 -8.25 -15.39
N LEU A 508 17.76 -8.88 -16.42
CA LEU A 508 17.28 -10.27 -16.33
C LEU A 508 18.43 -11.28 -16.10
N ASP A 509 19.60 -11.03 -16.67
CA ASP A 509 20.79 -11.85 -16.42
C ASP A 509 21.25 -11.79 -14.95
N MET A 510 20.81 -10.78 -14.19
CA MET A 510 21.08 -10.63 -12.76
C MET A 510 19.99 -11.22 -11.85
N ASP A 511 18.99 -11.90 -12.38
CA ASP A 511 17.89 -12.48 -11.59
C ASP A 511 18.37 -13.44 -10.49
N TRP A 512 19.53 -14.04 -10.66
CA TRP A 512 20.16 -14.94 -9.71
C TRP A 512 20.49 -14.31 -8.35
N ILE A 513 20.56 -12.97 -8.27
CA ILE A 513 20.82 -12.26 -7.00
C ILE A 513 19.64 -12.33 -6.03
N PHE A 514 18.41 -12.44 -6.54
CA PHE A 514 17.21 -12.51 -5.72
C PHE A 514 16.94 -13.90 -5.17
N GLY A 515 16.17 -13.99 -4.09
CA GLY A 515 15.69 -15.25 -3.54
C GLY A 515 14.82 -16.00 -4.55
N ASP A 516 13.73 -15.36 -4.98
CA ASP A 516 12.89 -15.84 -6.07
C ASP A 516 12.52 -14.67 -7.01
N PRO A 517 13.17 -14.53 -8.16
CA PRO A 517 12.89 -13.43 -9.09
C PRO A 517 11.48 -13.50 -9.71
N SER A 518 10.82 -14.65 -9.69
CA SER A 518 9.46 -14.79 -10.21
C SER A 518 8.41 -14.09 -9.35
N THR A 519 8.75 -13.72 -8.13
CA THR A 519 7.88 -13.00 -7.18
C THR A 519 8.09 -11.49 -7.16
N LEU A 520 9.08 -10.96 -7.90
CA LEU A 520 9.30 -9.52 -8.00
C LEU A 520 8.07 -8.83 -8.57
N VAL A 521 7.66 -7.71 -7.97
CA VAL A 521 6.53 -6.92 -8.46
C VAL A 521 7.05 -5.89 -9.46
N THR A 522 6.64 -6.05 -10.73
CA THR A 522 7.13 -5.25 -11.86
C THR A 522 6.17 -4.12 -12.20
N PHE A 523 6.69 -2.97 -12.61
CA PHE A 523 5.89 -1.77 -12.86
C PHE A 523 6.57 -0.82 -13.85
N LEU A 524 5.79 0.02 -14.53
CA LEU A 524 6.27 1.11 -15.37
C LEU A 524 6.44 2.41 -14.57
N GLN A 525 5.47 2.72 -13.75
CA GLN A 525 5.44 3.90 -12.86
C GLN A 525 4.61 3.60 -11.63
N ASN A 526 4.75 4.43 -10.60
CA ASN A 526 3.92 4.37 -9.42
C ASN A 526 3.68 5.79 -8.85
N HIS A 527 3.22 5.89 -7.62
CA HIS A 527 2.93 7.16 -6.97
C HIS A 527 4.19 7.97 -6.58
N ASP A 528 5.38 7.38 -6.65
CA ASP A 528 6.65 8.02 -6.25
C ASP A 528 7.66 8.15 -7.39
N VAL A 529 7.61 7.29 -8.40
CA VAL A 529 8.56 7.29 -9.50
C VAL A 529 7.88 7.12 -10.85
N GLY A 530 8.46 7.73 -11.86
CA GLY A 530 8.08 7.57 -13.26
C GLY A 530 9.29 7.42 -14.17
N PRO A 531 9.11 6.84 -15.37
CA PRO A 531 10.22 6.46 -16.23
C PRO A 531 10.91 7.64 -16.92
N ASP A 532 10.30 8.82 -16.95
CA ASP A 532 10.93 9.99 -17.56
C ASP A 532 11.81 10.77 -16.60
N ASN A 533 11.34 10.90 -15.36
CA ASN A 533 12.07 11.60 -14.31
C ASN A 533 11.58 11.06 -12.96
N ASP A 534 12.46 10.34 -12.30
CA ASP A 534 12.19 9.81 -10.97
C ASP A 534 11.67 10.86 -10.02
N PHE A 535 10.67 10.52 -9.25
CA PHE A 535 10.03 11.35 -8.23
C PHE A 535 9.27 12.58 -8.74
N ARG A 536 9.12 12.75 -10.09
CA ARG A 536 8.55 13.99 -10.60
C ARG A 536 7.42 13.85 -11.60
N PHE A 537 7.48 12.86 -12.50
CA PHE A 537 6.59 12.82 -13.66
C PHE A 537 5.97 11.46 -13.88
N ARG A 538 4.69 11.46 -14.24
CA ARG A 538 4.10 10.34 -14.95
C ARG A 538 4.68 10.25 -16.36
N PHE A 539 4.65 9.05 -16.95
CA PHE A 539 5.19 8.82 -18.30
C PHE A 539 4.59 9.79 -19.30
N LYS A 540 5.45 10.52 -19.99
CA LYS A 540 5.07 11.52 -21.01
C LYS A 540 5.37 11.06 -22.43
N GLY A 541 5.99 9.88 -22.60
CA GLY A 541 6.34 9.31 -23.89
C GLY A 541 5.13 8.95 -24.72
N GLU A 542 5.38 8.49 -25.94
CA GLU A 542 4.30 8.06 -26.84
C GLU A 542 3.57 6.83 -26.31
N GLN A 543 2.27 6.74 -26.58
CA GLN A 543 1.41 5.63 -26.10
C GLN A 543 1.94 4.25 -26.50
N TRP A 544 2.54 4.14 -27.71
CA TRP A 544 3.12 2.89 -28.18
C TRP A 544 4.33 2.44 -27.35
N MET A 545 5.09 3.37 -26.75
CA MET A 545 6.18 3.04 -25.84
C MET A 545 5.65 2.45 -24.54
N ALA A 546 4.60 3.03 -23.97
CA ALA A 546 3.92 2.49 -22.78
C ALA A 546 3.36 1.09 -23.08
N ALA A 547 2.70 0.91 -24.22
CA ALA A 547 2.17 -0.39 -24.63
C ALA A 547 3.27 -1.45 -24.79
N ALA A 548 4.43 -1.09 -25.33
CA ALA A 548 5.58 -1.99 -25.42
C ALA A 548 6.11 -2.39 -24.02
N ALA A 549 6.14 -1.45 -23.07
CA ALA A 549 6.48 -1.76 -21.68
C ALA A 549 5.48 -2.75 -21.07
N TYR A 550 4.19 -2.56 -21.28
CA TYR A 550 3.17 -3.49 -20.76
C TYR A 550 3.28 -4.87 -21.44
N ASN A 551 3.58 -4.93 -22.73
CA ASN A 551 3.87 -6.21 -23.39
C ASN A 551 5.02 -6.97 -22.68
N LEU A 552 6.07 -6.26 -22.30
CA LEU A 552 7.18 -6.85 -21.54
C LEU A 552 6.74 -7.26 -20.13
N LEU A 553 6.11 -6.37 -19.37
CA LEU A 553 5.73 -6.62 -17.96
C LEU A 553 4.77 -7.80 -17.81
N TRP A 554 3.84 -7.99 -18.75
CA TRP A 554 2.87 -9.09 -18.71
C TRP A 554 3.41 -10.43 -19.22
N THR A 555 4.50 -10.42 -19.98
CA THR A 555 5.07 -11.67 -20.56
C THR A 555 6.38 -12.11 -19.91
N ALA A 556 7.14 -11.20 -19.31
CA ALA A 556 8.35 -11.50 -18.56
C ALA A 556 8.04 -12.14 -17.18
N ARG A 557 9.08 -12.47 -16.44
CA ARG A 557 8.97 -12.93 -15.05
C ARG A 557 8.49 -11.80 -14.14
N GLY A 558 7.96 -12.17 -12.98
CA GLY A 558 7.45 -11.24 -11.98
C GLY A 558 5.94 -11.06 -12.05
N ILE A 559 5.40 -10.27 -11.16
CA ILE A 559 3.98 -9.98 -10.97
C ILE A 559 3.72 -8.56 -11.46
N PRO A 560 3.00 -8.37 -12.57
CA PRO A 560 2.79 -7.04 -13.14
C PRO A 560 1.87 -6.20 -12.27
N CYS A 561 2.27 -4.95 -12.06
CA CYS A 561 1.51 -3.94 -11.31
C CYS A 561 1.27 -2.72 -12.20
N LEU A 562 0.02 -2.27 -12.25
CA LEU A 562 -0.42 -1.06 -12.95
C LEU A 562 -0.85 0.00 -11.94
N TYR A 563 -0.34 1.19 -12.05
CA TYR A 563 -0.78 2.33 -11.25
C TYR A 563 -2.03 2.96 -11.87
N TYR A 564 -3.04 3.28 -11.05
CA TYR A 564 -4.34 3.78 -11.53
C TYR A 564 -4.20 4.91 -12.56
N GLY A 565 -5.00 4.82 -13.60
CA GLY A 565 -5.03 5.79 -14.69
C GLY A 565 -3.99 5.54 -15.80
N GLU A 566 -3.03 4.63 -15.64
CA GLU A 566 -2.09 4.27 -16.72
C GLU A 566 -2.83 3.75 -17.95
N GLU A 567 -3.95 3.07 -17.72
CA GLU A 567 -4.80 2.49 -18.76
C GLU A 567 -5.45 3.52 -19.70
N ILE A 568 -5.33 4.81 -19.37
CA ILE A 568 -5.81 5.91 -20.24
C ILE A 568 -4.80 7.05 -20.37
N GLU A 569 -3.54 6.84 -20.01
CA GLU A 569 -2.50 7.88 -19.95
C GLU A 569 -2.91 9.06 -19.05
N PHE A 570 -3.62 8.78 -17.95
CA PHE A 570 -4.10 9.80 -17.04
C PHE A 570 -2.95 10.65 -16.50
N MET A 571 -3.13 11.97 -16.53
CA MET A 571 -2.13 12.95 -16.10
C MET A 571 -0.77 12.80 -16.80
N LYS A 572 -0.79 12.41 -18.09
CA LYS A 572 0.42 12.24 -18.90
C LYS A 572 1.41 13.38 -18.74
N GLY A 573 2.63 13.05 -18.33
CA GLY A 573 3.73 14.02 -18.13
C GLY A 573 3.61 14.92 -16.90
N ALA A 574 2.60 14.73 -16.05
CA ALA A 574 2.45 15.52 -14.82
C ALA A 574 3.50 15.14 -13.76
N PRO A 575 3.89 16.07 -12.87
CA PRO A 575 4.70 15.75 -11.70
C PRO A 575 3.91 14.79 -10.79
N GLN A 576 4.63 13.97 -10.03
CA GLN A 576 4.00 12.99 -9.15
C GLN A 576 3.34 13.57 -7.94
N ASP A 577 3.91 14.64 -7.39
CA ASP A 577 3.48 15.28 -6.18
C ASP A 577 3.57 16.80 -6.33
N VAL A 578 3.01 17.51 -5.37
CA VAL A 578 3.07 18.97 -5.29
C VAL A 578 4.50 19.40 -5.02
N ILE A 579 5.09 20.14 -5.94
CA ILE A 579 6.48 20.59 -5.89
C ILE A 579 6.64 22.09 -5.69
N SER A 580 5.59 22.87 -5.91
CA SER A 580 5.57 24.31 -5.71
C SER A 580 4.40 24.77 -4.84
N ASN A 581 4.45 26.02 -4.42
CA ASN A 581 3.40 26.61 -3.60
C ASN A 581 2.09 26.84 -4.37
N ASP A 582 2.17 26.87 -5.69
CA ASP A 582 1.02 27.14 -6.56
C ASP A 582 0.39 25.86 -7.12
N ASP A 583 1.00 24.69 -6.87
CA ASP A 583 0.50 23.42 -7.35
C ASP A 583 -0.64 22.93 -6.46
N THR A 584 -1.58 22.22 -7.09
CA THR A 584 -2.60 21.40 -6.43
C THR A 584 -2.38 19.94 -6.76
N LEU A 585 -3.00 19.02 -6.02
CA LEU A 585 -2.94 17.61 -6.36
C LEU A 585 -3.52 17.31 -7.75
N ASP A 586 -4.47 18.13 -8.22
CA ASP A 586 -5.10 17.96 -9.53
C ASP A 586 -4.17 18.21 -10.71
N THR A 587 -3.02 18.84 -10.49
CA THR A 587 -2.00 19.06 -11.51
C THR A 587 -0.88 18.02 -11.47
N THR A 588 -1.00 17.03 -10.61
CA THR A 588 0.05 16.02 -10.35
C THR A 588 -0.34 14.62 -10.81
N GLY A 589 0.61 13.72 -10.80
CA GLY A 589 0.37 12.30 -11.04
C GLY A 589 -0.46 11.61 -9.95
N ARG A 590 -0.81 12.31 -8.88
CA ARG A 590 -1.71 11.89 -7.78
C ARG A 590 -3.08 12.58 -7.84
N ALA A 591 -3.42 13.16 -8.98
CA ALA A 591 -4.73 13.80 -9.21
C ALA A 591 -5.89 12.82 -8.98
N TYR A 592 -7.08 13.38 -8.77
CA TYR A 592 -8.31 12.60 -8.58
C TYR A 592 -8.77 11.96 -9.90
N PHE A 593 -8.89 10.63 -9.89
CA PHE A 593 -9.22 9.84 -11.07
C PHE A 593 -10.73 9.64 -11.29
N GLY A 594 -11.52 9.84 -10.24
CA GLY A 594 -12.94 9.49 -10.24
C GLY A 594 -13.79 10.19 -11.30
N ASP A 595 -13.37 11.35 -11.78
CA ASP A 595 -14.06 12.05 -12.88
C ASP A 595 -14.08 11.24 -14.18
N HIS A 596 -13.15 10.29 -14.35
CA HIS A 596 -13.11 9.34 -15.47
C HIS A 596 -13.96 8.08 -15.22
N LEU A 597 -14.41 7.89 -13.98
CA LEU A 597 -15.16 6.71 -13.55
C LEU A 597 -16.64 6.99 -13.28
N THR A 598 -17.12 8.22 -13.54
CA THR A 598 -18.56 8.52 -13.41
C THR A 598 -19.38 7.65 -14.38
N ASN A 599 -20.65 7.45 -14.09
CA ASN A 599 -21.52 6.62 -14.93
C ASN A 599 -21.59 7.12 -16.37
N GLU A 600 -21.40 8.43 -16.59
CA GLU A 600 -21.41 9.06 -17.91
C GLU A 600 -20.10 8.86 -18.68
N ARG A 601 -18.96 8.73 -17.97
CA ARG A 601 -17.61 8.71 -18.57
C ARG A 601 -16.96 7.34 -18.59
N ILE A 602 -17.35 6.44 -17.71
CA ILE A 602 -16.70 5.13 -17.56
C ILE A 602 -16.65 4.33 -18.87
N GLY A 603 -17.68 4.41 -19.70
CA GLY A 603 -17.70 3.78 -21.02
C GLY A 603 -16.64 4.36 -21.97
N GLN A 604 -16.39 5.66 -21.93
CA GLN A 604 -15.33 6.30 -22.70
C GLN A 604 -13.94 5.86 -22.20
N THR A 605 -13.75 5.82 -20.90
CA THR A 605 -12.52 5.32 -20.26
C THR A 605 -12.24 3.89 -20.69
N GLN A 606 -13.24 3.00 -20.65
CA GLN A 606 -13.12 1.61 -21.08
C GLN A 606 -12.86 1.44 -22.58
N SER A 607 -13.22 2.41 -23.41
CA SER A 607 -12.97 2.37 -24.85
C SER A 607 -11.55 2.83 -25.24
N ASN A 608 -10.74 3.31 -24.30
CA ASN A 608 -9.37 3.74 -24.57
C ASN A 608 -8.52 2.58 -25.12
N PRO A 609 -7.70 2.79 -26.14
CA PRO A 609 -6.84 1.75 -26.72
C PRO A 609 -5.93 1.07 -25.70
N LEU A 610 -5.36 1.80 -24.72
CA LEU A 610 -4.54 1.19 -23.66
C LEU A 610 -5.37 0.38 -22.68
N TYR A 611 -6.59 0.81 -22.33
CA TYR A 611 -7.49 0.02 -21.49
C TYR A 611 -7.74 -1.35 -22.14
N GLN A 612 -8.11 -1.35 -23.43
CA GLN A 612 -8.34 -2.59 -24.17
C GLN A 612 -7.08 -3.44 -24.31
N HIS A 613 -5.94 -2.81 -24.49
CA HIS A 613 -4.64 -3.47 -24.55
C HIS A 613 -4.29 -4.21 -23.26
N ILE A 614 -4.36 -3.54 -22.11
CA ILE A 614 -4.07 -4.11 -20.80
C ILE A 614 -5.08 -5.21 -20.45
N LYS A 615 -6.36 -5.00 -20.76
CA LYS A 615 -7.40 -6.01 -20.61
C LYS A 615 -7.05 -7.30 -21.35
N ARG A 616 -6.60 -7.19 -22.59
CA ARG A 616 -6.18 -8.33 -23.38
C ARG A 616 -4.92 -9.02 -22.84
N LEU A 617 -3.94 -8.22 -22.38
CA LEU A 617 -2.74 -8.76 -21.73
C LEU A 617 -3.10 -9.57 -20.48
N ASN A 618 -4.02 -9.08 -19.65
CA ASN A 618 -4.54 -9.81 -18.50
C ASN A 618 -5.20 -11.14 -18.91
N GLN A 619 -5.97 -11.17 -20.02
CA GLN A 619 -6.57 -12.39 -20.55
C GLN A 619 -5.51 -13.39 -21.01
N ILE A 620 -4.50 -12.94 -21.75
CA ILE A 620 -3.41 -13.76 -22.25
C ILE A 620 -2.61 -14.36 -21.10
N ARG A 621 -2.17 -13.55 -20.16
CA ARG A 621 -1.38 -14.00 -19.00
C ARG A 621 -2.15 -15.03 -18.16
N ARG A 622 -3.45 -14.81 -17.92
CA ARG A 622 -4.29 -15.74 -17.15
C ARG A 622 -4.45 -17.09 -17.83
N ALA A 623 -4.52 -17.10 -19.14
CA ALA A 623 -4.71 -18.34 -19.91
C ALA A 623 -3.43 -19.17 -20.08
N ILE A 624 -2.26 -18.61 -19.79
CA ILE A 624 -0.96 -19.24 -20.11
C ILE A 624 -0.11 -19.32 -18.82
N PRO A 625 -0.15 -20.47 -18.10
CA PRO A 625 0.54 -20.63 -16.81
C PRO A 625 2.03 -20.31 -16.83
N THR A 626 2.72 -20.57 -17.93
CA THR A 626 4.15 -20.27 -18.02
C THR A 626 4.44 -18.77 -17.97
N LEU A 627 3.53 -17.90 -18.45
CA LEU A 627 3.71 -16.45 -18.35
C LEU A 627 3.61 -15.97 -16.90
N GLN A 628 2.93 -16.72 -16.04
CA GLN A 628 2.79 -16.43 -14.61
C GLN A 628 4.00 -16.95 -13.82
N LYS A 629 4.34 -18.23 -14.00
CA LYS A 629 5.22 -18.99 -13.09
C LYS A 629 6.50 -19.54 -13.72
N GLY A 630 6.56 -19.62 -15.06
CA GLY A 630 7.72 -20.21 -15.74
C GLY A 630 8.96 -19.34 -15.62
N PRO A 631 10.14 -19.92 -15.33
CA PRO A 631 11.40 -19.22 -15.46
C PRO A 631 11.64 -18.70 -16.88
N MET A 632 12.54 -17.73 -17.00
CA MET A 632 12.98 -17.17 -18.28
C MET A 632 14.29 -17.80 -18.74
N SER A 633 14.40 -18.02 -20.03
CA SER A 633 15.65 -18.46 -20.68
C SER A 633 15.73 -17.90 -22.11
N HIS A 634 16.85 -18.12 -22.80
CA HIS A 634 17.05 -17.70 -24.19
C HIS A 634 16.79 -16.22 -24.44
N VAL A 635 17.09 -15.36 -23.44
CA VAL A 635 16.87 -13.93 -23.55
C VAL A 635 17.83 -13.34 -24.57
N ASN A 636 17.28 -12.72 -25.62
CA ASN A 636 18.01 -12.02 -26.64
C ASN A 636 17.42 -10.63 -26.85
N GLU A 637 18.29 -9.60 -26.81
CA GLU A 637 17.92 -8.20 -26.88
C GLU A 637 18.72 -7.50 -27.98
N TRP A 638 18.06 -6.70 -28.79
CA TRP A 638 18.71 -5.91 -29.86
C TRP A 638 18.16 -4.46 -29.95
N GLY A 639 17.73 -3.90 -28.83
CA GLY A 639 17.24 -2.54 -28.70
C GLY A 639 15.81 -2.35 -29.16
N SER A 640 15.51 -2.53 -30.45
CA SER A 640 14.14 -2.41 -31.00
C SER A 640 13.30 -3.68 -30.84
N GLY A 641 13.86 -4.72 -30.26
CA GLY A 641 13.17 -5.99 -30.00
C GLY A 641 13.81 -6.79 -28.87
N LEU A 642 13.05 -7.75 -28.42
CA LEU A 642 13.41 -8.67 -27.34
C LEU A 642 12.74 -10.01 -27.60
N SER A 643 13.47 -11.12 -27.37
CA SER A 643 12.86 -12.44 -27.36
C SER A 643 13.34 -13.27 -26.19
N PHE A 644 12.51 -14.20 -25.74
CA PHE A 644 12.82 -15.12 -24.64
C PHE A 644 11.89 -16.32 -24.64
N VAL A 645 12.26 -17.32 -23.86
CA VAL A 645 11.46 -18.51 -23.59
C VAL A 645 10.96 -18.46 -22.14
N ARG A 646 9.74 -18.90 -21.94
CA ARG A 646 9.12 -19.18 -20.64
C ARG A 646 8.82 -20.67 -20.56
N ASP A 647 9.29 -21.35 -19.51
CA ASP A 647 9.09 -22.79 -19.33
C ASP A 647 8.63 -23.10 -17.90
N PHE A 648 7.41 -23.59 -17.78
CA PHE A 648 6.85 -24.02 -16.50
C PHE A 648 6.81 -25.54 -16.43
N ASN A 649 7.38 -26.10 -15.35
CA ASN A 649 7.42 -27.54 -15.08
C ASN A 649 7.97 -28.39 -16.26
N ASN A 650 9.07 -27.92 -16.88
CA ASN A 650 9.75 -28.63 -17.94
C ASN A 650 8.82 -29.02 -19.11
N GLY A 651 8.09 -28.00 -19.62
CA GLY A 651 7.24 -28.14 -20.80
C GLY A 651 5.75 -28.39 -20.51
N GLU A 652 5.33 -28.47 -19.25
CA GLU A 652 3.89 -28.53 -18.92
C GLU A 652 3.14 -27.31 -19.48
N SER A 653 3.74 -26.12 -19.41
CA SER A 653 3.36 -24.92 -20.13
C SER A 653 4.62 -24.24 -20.66
N TYR A 654 4.70 -24.03 -21.96
CA TYR A 654 5.90 -23.53 -22.63
C TYR A 654 5.55 -22.47 -23.66
N ALA A 655 6.24 -21.34 -23.65
CA ALA A 655 6.00 -20.27 -24.61
C ALA A 655 7.31 -19.63 -25.09
N VAL A 656 7.33 -19.28 -26.38
CA VAL A 656 8.34 -18.44 -27.00
C VAL A 656 7.73 -17.06 -27.22
N VAL A 657 8.35 -16.03 -26.67
CA VAL A 657 7.87 -14.65 -26.71
C VAL A 657 8.81 -13.81 -27.56
N GLY A 658 8.24 -13.01 -28.44
CA GLY A 658 8.94 -12.00 -29.20
C GLY A 658 8.23 -10.66 -29.06
N LEU A 659 8.96 -9.60 -28.73
CA LEU A 659 8.45 -8.24 -28.51
C LEU A 659 9.13 -7.27 -29.45
N THR A 660 8.37 -6.29 -29.95
CA THR A 660 8.90 -5.20 -30.77
C THR A 660 8.58 -3.84 -30.17
N ILE A 661 9.49 -2.90 -30.35
CA ILE A 661 9.28 -1.49 -30.08
C ILE A 661 9.67 -0.69 -31.31
N GLY A 662 8.76 0.16 -31.83
CA GLY A 662 8.92 0.82 -33.11
C GLY A 662 8.37 -0.01 -34.28
N GLY A 663 9.23 -0.41 -35.20
CA GLY A 663 8.86 -1.17 -36.41
C GLY A 663 8.62 -2.65 -36.18
N GLY A 664 7.92 -3.31 -37.12
CA GLY A 664 7.79 -4.78 -37.14
C GLY A 664 9.09 -5.49 -37.48
N GLN A 665 9.26 -6.73 -36.98
CA GLN A 665 10.50 -7.47 -37.11
C GLN A 665 10.28 -8.97 -37.24
N ASP A 666 11.20 -9.63 -37.96
CA ASP A 666 11.30 -11.10 -37.99
C ASP A 666 12.19 -11.57 -36.84
N ILE A 667 11.64 -12.46 -36.03
CA ILE A 667 12.29 -12.97 -34.80
C ILE A 667 12.55 -14.46 -34.98
N SER A 668 13.75 -14.91 -34.65
CA SER A 668 14.14 -16.33 -34.67
C SER A 668 14.68 -16.72 -33.29
N VAL A 669 14.18 -17.83 -32.75
CA VAL A 669 14.62 -18.39 -31.46
C VAL A 669 14.97 -19.85 -31.65
N GLY A 670 16.19 -20.23 -31.29
CA GLY A 670 16.71 -21.59 -31.36
C GLY A 670 16.85 -22.23 -29.98
N GLY A 671 17.06 -23.56 -29.94
CA GLY A 671 17.21 -24.32 -28.70
C GLY A 671 15.88 -24.57 -27.97
N ILE A 672 14.76 -24.51 -28.69
CA ILE A 672 13.41 -24.66 -28.13
C ILE A 672 12.87 -26.10 -28.33
N HIS A 673 11.80 -26.45 -27.64
CA HIS A 673 11.11 -27.72 -27.79
C HIS A 673 10.51 -27.85 -29.19
N ASN A 674 10.57 -29.08 -29.75
CA ASN A 674 9.83 -29.40 -30.96
C ASN A 674 8.33 -29.57 -30.63
N GLY A 675 7.47 -29.29 -31.57
CA GLY A 675 6.03 -29.43 -31.40
C GLY A 675 5.22 -28.39 -32.15
N HIS A 676 3.94 -28.32 -31.85
CA HIS A 676 3.00 -27.45 -32.51
C HIS A 676 2.76 -26.18 -31.66
N TYR A 677 3.11 -25.04 -32.18
CA TYR A 677 3.00 -23.74 -31.51
C TYR A 677 1.86 -22.94 -32.11
N ARG A 678 1.08 -22.30 -31.24
CA ARG A 678 0.04 -21.36 -31.63
C ARG A 678 0.29 -20.00 -30.97
N ASP A 679 0.20 -18.94 -31.77
CA ASP A 679 0.36 -17.58 -31.29
C ASP A 679 -0.91 -17.09 -30.56
N ALA A 680 -0.77 -16.74 -29.30
CA ALA A 680 -1.85 -16.21 -28.48
C ALA A 680 -2.33 -14.83 -28.95
N VAL A 681 -1.56 -14.11 -29.74
CA VAL A 681 -1.91 -12.79 -30.27
C VAL A 681 -2.65 -12.89 -31.60
N THR A 682 -2.05 -13.53 -32.60
CA THR A 682 -2.60 -13.59 -33.97
C THR A 682 -3.40 -14.86 -34.26
N GLY A 683 -3.09 -15.96 -33.57
CA GLY A 683 -3.61 -17.30 -33.85
C GLY A 683 -2.79 -18.05 -34.92
N ASN A 684 -1.69 -17.49 -35.39
CA ASN A 684 -0.82 -18.17 -36.35
C ASN A 684 -0.24 -19.44 -35.71
N GLU A 685 -0.05 -20.48 -36.55
CA GLU A 685 0.43 -21.78 -36.14
C GLU A 685 1.76 -22.11 -36.81
N ILE A 686 2.69 -22.66 -36.04
CA ILE A 686 4.02 -23.09 -36.54
C ILE A 686 4.36 -24.43 -35.92
N THR A 687 4.76 -25.39 -36.78
CA THR A 687 5.29 -26.68 -36.30
C THR A 687 6.83 -26.67 -36.31
N VAL A 688 7.43 -26.87 -35.16
CA VAL A 688 8.88 -26.92 -34.97
C VAL A 688 9.36 -28.36 -34.98
N HIS A 689 10.36 -28.65 -35.84
CA HIS A 689 10.96 -29.99 -35.96
C HIS A 689 12.44 -30.03 -35.57
N HIS A 690 13.13 -28.90 -35.60
CA HIS A 690 14.59 -28.80 -35.39
C HIS A 690 14.98 -27.81 -34.30
N GLY A 691 14.12 -27.65 -33.32
CA GLY A 691 14.41 -26.77 -32.17
C GLY A 691 14.54 -25.29 -32.49
N GLN A 692 13.99 -24.82 -33.61
CA GLN A 692 14.02 -23.41 -34.00
C GLN A 692 12.65 -22.93 -34.49
N ILE A 693 12.19 -21.80 -34.01
CA ILE A 693 10.99 -21.10 -34.49
C ILE A 693 11.39 -19.75 -35.09
N SER A 694 10.69 -19.36 -36.18
CA SER A 694 10.84 -18.03 -36.78
C SER A 694 9.47 -17.49 -37.10
N PHE A 695 9.20 -16.25 -36.75
CA PHE A 695 7.93 -15.59 -36.92
C PHE A 695 8.09 -14.08 -37.04
N HIS A 696 7.09 -13.44 -37.69
CA HIS A 696 7.02 -11.99 -37.77
C HIS A 696 6.21 -11.41 -36.62
N VAL A 697 6.68 -10.33 -36.00
CA VAL A 697 5.93 -9.53 -35.02
C VAL A 697 5.73 -8.14 -35.59
N GLN A 698 4.49 -7.68 -35.60
CA GLN A 698 4.14 -6.32 -36.03
C GLN A 698 4.81 -5.26 -35.13
N GLY A 699 4.93 -4.02 -35.62
CA GLY A 699 5.50 -2.93 -34.82
C GLY A 699 4.69 -2.66 -33.56
N ASN A 700 5.39 -2.43 -32.45
CA ASN A 700 4.82 -2.17 -31.12
C ASN A 700 3.85 -3.27 -30.66
N SER A 701 4.19 -4.51 -30.93
CA SER A 701 3.34 -5.67 -30.64
C SER A 701 4.14 -6.81 -29.99
N ALA A 702 3.48 -7.93 -29.78
CA ALA A 702 4.05 -9.17 -29.27
C ALA A 702 3.63 -10.35 -30.14
N GLY A 703 4.52 -11.35 -30.27
CA GLY A 703 4.20 -12.72 -30.67
C GLY A 703 4.40 -13.62 -29.45
N ILE A 704 3.41 -14.41 -29.10
CA ILE A 704 3.41 -15.29 -27.94
C ILE A 704 3.04 -16.69 -28.40
N TYR A 705 4.04 -17.45 -28.83
CA TYR A 705 3.88 -18.79 -29.40
C TYR A 705 3.91 -19.84 -28.29
N VAL A 706 2.77 -20.43 -28.01
CA VAL A 706 2.57 -21.39 -26.92
C VAL A 706 2.54 -22.81 -27.48
N LEU A 707 3.39 -23.69 -26.94
CA LEU A 707 3.44 -25.10 -27.31
C LEU A 707 2.10 -25.77 -26.92
N ASP A 708 1.44 -26.39 -27.91
CA ASP A 708 0.10 -26.98 -27.77
C ASP A 708 -0.94 -26.06 -27.12
N GLY A 709 -0.72 -24.75 -27.25
CA GLY A 709 -1.47 -23.72 -26.55
C GLY A 709 -2.82 -23.36 -27.16
N PRO A 710 -3.51 -22.42 -26.54
CA PRO A 710 -4.91 -22.11 -26.87
C PRO A 710 -5.11 -21.40 -28.23
N GLY A 711 -4.04 -20.87 -28.86
CA GLY A 711 -4.17 -19.97 -30.00
C GLY A 711 -4.66 -18.57 -29.60
N LYS A 712 -5.28 -17.84 -30.53
CA LYS A 712 -5.65 -16.44 -30.36
C LYS A 712 -6.57 -16.19 -29.16
N ILE A 713 -6.16 -15.26 -28.28
CA ILE A 713 -6.90 -14.82 -27.12
C ILE A 713 -7.27 -13.35 -27.29
N GLY A 714 -8.55 -13.05 -27.14
CA GLY A 714 -9.08 -11.69 -27.26
C GLY A 714 -9.12 -11.17 -28.70
N VAL A 715 -9.29 -9.87 -28.85
CA VAL A 715 -9.49 -9.18 -30.14
C VAL A 715 -8.27 -8.31 -30.44
N ASP A 716 -7.93 -8.21 -31.74
CA ASP A 716 -6.82 -7.36 -32.17
C ASP A 716 -7.03 -5.90 -31.78
N GLY A 717 -5.97 -5.30 -31.31
CA GLY A 717 -5.91 -3.91 -30.92
C GLY A 717 -4.71 -3.20 -31.53
N ALA A 718 -4.49 -1.96 -31.15
CA ALA A 718 -3.40 -1.16 -31.70
C ALA A 718 -2.02 -1.75 -31.43
N TYR A 719 -1.82 -2.48 -30.35
CA TYR A 719 -0.52 -2.94 -29.85
C TYR A 719 -0.43 -4.45 -29.60
N LEU A 720 -1.44 -5.21 -29.98
CA LEU A 720 -1.47 -6.67 -30.05
C LEU A 720 -2.26 -7.09 -31.30
N ARG A 721 -1.53 -7.37 -32.39
CA ARG A 721 -2.11 -7.69 -33.68
C ARG A 721 -1.16 -8.52 -34.53
#